data_0f8bbadd8332c7a1f14da90e676a13fb
#
_entry.id   0f8bbadd8332c7a1f14da90e676a13fb
#
_cell.length_a   1.000
_cell.length_b   1.000
_cell.length_c   1.000
_cell.angle_alpha   90.00
_cell.angle_beta   90.00
_cell.angle_gamma   90.00
#
_symmetry.space_group_name_H-M   'P 1'
#
loop_
_entity.id
_entity.type
_entity.pdbx_description
1 polymer ?
#
loop_
_entity_poly.entity_id
_entity_poly.type
_entity_poly.pdbx_seq_one_letter_code
_entity_poly.pdbx_strand_id
1 'polypeptide(L)'
;MRARYDDHPASRHRTSAKGCLAAHAGPDGRVSPDGRAPTDGSFLDRSFLDARVAGDRAAYLTDPNRLSYPNMRPSLLAFVAALPLIVGFALSGTHANPALPVVQFHDNAITSGRMVNGEHSLSLGIRRAMWHPYGEQRAGLEMFAFTAADGRPVMPAPMLRVKVGTKVHVSLTNPTDSTFVVHGLQSRRAVEDSIVLAPGESREVRFTADAQGTFYYYATFLGQGLRVGRFSDAILSGAYIVDGPGGAPKNEHVVVLSLIYDSRNPNGTASFSTELGVMNGRPWPYTPRLVYELGDSVRFRFINASNDIHPMHLHGAFYRVDSRGALMNDSVYSADQQRMSVTERLLPGETTSLVWSPERPGGWLLHCHFFLHTTPNIPYGAERKTPEERRRLRAEQHGKMDPNRHVLDEMGGLMMAVEIRPPAGWTMNAPTRRQLRLVLPDDSTSSDSSRLYTPSVGDGDRLTPPVTREGPGAPLILRQDEPTSIRIVNNSPEPTGIHWHGMELESYYDGVVGVGGTPGQITTAVMPHSTFEARMTPPRAGTFIYHTHLFETAQLSRGLFGALVVMPPGKDFDPTHDHIYIMGDTRTNGTSLNGLRALPPLQLTAGESHRLRFINITMVNAGLQMHLLGADSSTTQWMAVAKDGMDLPAHQRVMRAASQPVSIGETYDFEFTPVAPGRYLLQLRLPNGRVRAQQSFEVSARQ
;
A
#
# COMPACT_ATOMS: atom_id res chain seq x y z
N MET A 1 -5.86 8.76 -55.52
CA MET A 1 -5.75 10.04 -56.25
C MET A 1 -4.74 10.90 -55.54
N ARG A 2 -3.71 11.24 -56.29
CA ARG A 2 -2.56 12.11 -55.94
C ARG A 2 -2.95 13.58 -55.89
N ALA A 3 -2.31 14.38 -55.04
CA ALA A 3 -1.60 15.65 -55.27
C ALA A 3 -1.24 16.22 -53.89
N ARG A 4 -0.03 16.38 -53.44
CA ARG A 4 1.13 17.23 -53.82
C ARG A 4 0.73 18.71 -53.96
N TYR A 5 1.33 19.65 -53.25
CA TYR A 5 2.62 20.37 -53.34
C TYR A 5 2.43 21.65 -52.49
N ASP A 6 3.31 22.48 -52.03
CA ASP A 6 4.76 22.64 -51.94
C ASP A 6 5.07 23.94 -51.12
N ASP A 7 6.22 23.89 -50.51
CA ASP A 7 7.29 24.89 -50.36
C ASP A 7 7.14 26.34 -49.84
N HIS A 8 7.89 26.59 -48.79
CA HIS A 8 8.79 27.66 -48.31
C HIS A 8 8.97 28.97 -49.16
N PRO A 9 9.57 30.12 -48.64
CA PRO A 9 10.68 30.20 -47.66
C PRO A 9 10.72 31.43 -46.70
N ALA A 10 11.68 31.31 -45.79
CA ALA A 10 12.39 32.21 -44.90
C ALA A 10 12.45 33.72 -45.15
N SER A 11 12.55 34.50 -44.09
CA SER A 11 13.50 35.64 -44.01
C SER A 11 13.92 35.95 -42.56
N ARG A 12 15.23 36.12 -42.44
CA ARG A 12 16.00 36.55 -41.25
C ARG A 12 15.80 38.06 -41.02
N HIS A 13 15.84 38.48 -39.73
CA HIS A 13 16.58 39.71 -39.41
C HIS A 13 17.18 39.62 -38.02
N ARG A 14 18.51 39.77 -37.98
CA ARG A 14 19.33 40.11 -36.81
C ARG A 14 19.27 41.62 -36.63
N THR A 15 19.28 42.08 -35.37
CA THR A 15 20.07 43.26 -34.98
C THR A 15 20.45 43.17 -33.49
N SER A 16 21.72 43.48 -33.30
CA SER A 16 22.52 43.63 -32.12
C SER A 16 22.50 45.04 -31.58
N ALA A 17 22.75 45.24 -30.27
CA ALA A 17 23.62 46.26 -29.63
C ALA A 17 23.40 46.22 -28.13
N LYS A 18 24.37 45.90 -27.34
CA LYS A 18 25.53 46.61 -26.78
C LYS A 18 25.20 47.81 -25.87
N GLY A 19 25.70 47.69 -24.65
CA GLY A 19 26.39 48.70 -23.86
C GLY A 19 25.55 49.22 -22.67
N CYS A 20 26.00 49.46 -21.48
CA CYS A 20 27.24 49.82 -20.86
C CYS A 20 27.07 49.82 -19.32
N LEU A 21 28.08 49.41 -18.68
CA LEU A 21 28.63 49.76 -17.39
C LEU A 21 28.23 51.11 -16.75
N ALA A 22 28.05 51.11 -15.43
CA ALA A 22 28.81 52.01 -14.55
C ALA A 22 28.71 51.60 -13.05
N ALA A 23 29.85 51.49 -12.45
CA ALA A 23 30.11 51.22 -11.05
C ALA A 23 30.00 52.49 -10.19
N HIS A 24 29.70 52.34 -8.89
CA HIS A 24 30.29 53.22 -7.88
C HIS A 24 30.52 52.44 -6.56
N ALA A 25 31.74 52.62 -6.04
CA ALA A 25 32.33 51.99 -4.87
C ALA A 25 32.14 52.82 -3.62
N GLY A 26 32.04 52.15 -2.51
CA GLY A 26 32.50 52.19 -1.15
C GLY A 26 32.56 53.50 -0.33
N PRO A 27 33.04 53.56 0.92
CA PRO A 27 33.56 52.46 1.76
C PRO A 27 33.10 52.54 3.26
N ASP A 28 33.70 51.66 4.04
CA ASP A 28 33.94 51.58 5.52
C ASP A 28 33.11 50.53 6.23
N GLY A 29 33.66 49.50 6.62
CA GLY A 29 34.72 49.02 7.45
C GLY A 29 34.36 48.93 8.95
N ARG A 30 33.98 47.75 9.44
CA ARG A 30 34.43 47.19 10.72
C ARG A 30 34.08 45.71 10.86
N VAL A 31 35.11 44.96 11.10
CA VAL A 31 35.13 43.51 11.44
C VAL A 31 34.84 43.35 12.93
N SER A 32 34.04 42.42 13.32
CA SER A 32 34.22 41.59 14.53
C SER A 32 33.35 40.30 14.48
N PRO A 33 33.80 39.24 15.12
CA PRO A 33 33.65 37.89 14.63
C PRO A 33 32.57 37.12 15.38
N ASP A 34 31.63 36.54 14.67
CA ASP A 34 31.04 35.27 15.09
C ASP A 34 30.31 34.65 13.88
N GLY A 35 31.04 33.79 13.22
CA GLY A 35 30.55 33.02 12.06
C GLY A 35 29.55 31.96 12.49
N ARG A 36 28.31 32.12 12.07
CA ARG A 36 27.41 30.99 11.71
C ARG A 36 26.48 31.46 10.61
N ALA A 37 26.78 31.05 9.43
CA ALA A 37 25.84 31.06 8.33
C ALA A 37 24.70 30.08 8.63
N PRO A 38 23.44 30.40 8.28
CA PRO A 38 22.36 29.40 8.33
C PRO A 38 22.56 28.45 7.16
N THR A 39 22.97 27.23 7.45
CA THR A 39 22.89 26.12 6.52
C THR A 39 21.42 25.82 6.29
N ASP A 40 21.01 25.96 5.06
CA ASP A 40 19.73 25.53 4.51
C ASP A 40 19.44 24.10 4.94
N GLY A 41 18.43 23.95 5.79
CA GLY A 41 18.04 22.69 6.37
C GLY A 41 17.36 21.81 5.36
N SER A 42 18.03 20.77 4.96
CA SER A 42 17.42 19.60 4.38
C SER A 42 16.27 19.10 5.28
N PHE A 43 15.03 19.33 4.85
CA PHE A 43 13.85 18.62 5.36
C PHE A 43 13.89 17.19 4.86
N LEU A 44 14.70 16.36 5.50
CA LEU A 44 14.64 14.91 5.36
C LEU A 44 14.46 14.33 6.75
N ASP A 45 13.26 13.81 6.96
CA ASP A 45 12.95 12.65 7.79
C ASP A 45 13.60 12.62 9.18
N ARG A 46 13.05 13.42 10.07
CA ARG A 46 13.06 13.11 11.50
C ARG A 46 11.66 12.74 11.95
N SER A 47 11.11 11.66 11.40
CA SER A 47 9.99 10.99 12.03
C SER A 47 10.53 10.14 13.16
N PHE A 48 10.19 10.54 14.34
CA PHE A 48 10.42 9.93 15.63
C PHE A 48 10.36 8.41 15.61
N LEU A 49 11.50 7.79 15.82
CA LEU A 49 11.66 6.43 16.27
C LEU A 49 11.26 6.34 17.75
N ASP A 50 10.02 5.99 18.02
CA ASP A 50 9.69 5.32 19.26
C ASP A 50 9.44 3.84 18.97
N ALA A 51 10.54 3.09 18.95
CA ALA A 51 10.63 1.69 18.55
C ALA A 51 10.26 0.71 19.67
N ARG A 52 9.21 0.96 20.45
CA ARG A 52 8.88 0.08 21.60
C ARG A 52 7.64 -0.81 21.44
N VAL A 53 6.94 -0.79 20.31
CA VAL A 53 5.69 -1.58 20.16
C VAL A 53 5.70 -2.60 19.02
N ALA A 54 6.72 -2.64 18.18
CA ALA A 54 6.80 -3.63 17.09
C ALA A 54 7.50 -4.95 17.46
N GLY A 55 7.94 -5.12 18.71
CA GLY A 55 8.74 -6.27 19.15
C GLY A 55 7.99 -7.59 19.34
N ASP A 56 6.69 -7.54 19.59
CA ASP A 56 5.97 -8.76 20.09
C ASP A 56 5.23 -9.56 19.01
N ARG A 57 5.12 -9.08 17.77
CA ARG A 57 4.32 -9.78 16.76
C ARG A 57 4.99 -10.97 16.07
N ALA A 58 6.32 -11.05 16.09
CA ALA A 58 7.05 -12.14 15.42
C ALA A 58 7.39 -13.33 16.34
N ALA A 59 7.24 -13.21 17.66
CA ALA A 59 7.61 -14.24 18.62
C ALA A 59 6.52 -15.29 18.91
N TYR A 60 5.29 -15.09 18.42
CA TYR A 60 4.15 -15.97 18.76
C TYR A 60 3.91 -17.14 17.80
N LEU A 61 4.74 -17.37 16.81
CA LEU A 61 4.51 -18.42 15.82
C LEU A 61 5.29 -19.73 16.07
N THR A 62 6.00 -19.89 17.18
CA THR A 62 6.88 -21.08 17.34
C THR A 62 6.89 -21.80 18.69
N ASP A 63 5.94 -21.59 19.63
CA ASP A 63 5.88 -22.50 20.80
C ASP A 63 4.51 -22.52 21.50
N PRO A 64 3.73 -23.64 21.43
CA PRO A 64 2.42 -23.76 22.08
C PRO A 64 2.45 -24.27 23.52
N ASN A 65 3.59 -24.49 24.17
CA ASN A 65 3.63 -25.07 25.52
C ASN A 65 4.59 -24.30 26.44
N ARG A 66 4.10 -23.29 27.15
CA ARG A 66 4.53 -22.90 28.52
C ARG A 66 3.89 -21.59 28.94
N LEU A 67 2.98 -21.69 29.89
CA LEU A 67 2.85 -20.76 31.02
C LEU A 67 1.78 -21.30 32.00
N SER A 68 2.30 -21.86 33.10
CA SER A 68 1.54 -22.22 34.29
C SER A 68 1.48 -21.00 35.24
N TYR A 69 0.28 -20.65 35.68
CA TYR A 69 0.04 -19.70 36.78
C TYR A 69 -0.25 -20.45 38.10
N PRO A 70 0.23 -19.93 39.25
CA PRO A 70 0.04 -20.59 40.51
C PRO A 70 -1.37 -20.34 41.10
N ASN A 71 -1.87 -21.39 41.76
CA ASN A 71 -3.13 -21.51 42.45
C ASN A 71 -3.37 -20.45 43.53
N MET A 72 -4.52 -19.80 43.54
CA MET A 72 -5.14 -19.26 44.75
C MET A 72 -6.48 -19.99 45.02
N ARG A 73 -6.57 -20.54 46.22
CA ARG A 73 -7.74 -21.28 46.71
C ARG A 73 -8.84 -20.35 47.22
N PRO A 74 -10.14 -20.69 47.06
CA PRO A 74 -11.23 -19.95 47.68
C PRO A 74 -11.55 -20.49 49.08
N SER A 75 -11.77 -19.58 50.03
CA SER A 75 -12.33 -19.91 51.35
C SER A 75 -13.84 -19.74 51.34
N LEU A 76 -14.54 -20.81 51.78
CA LEU A 76 -15.96 -20.84 52.11
C LEU A 76 -16.23 -20.02 53.35
N LEU A 77 -17.36 -19.31 53.38
CA LEU A 77 -18.21 -19.21 54.60
C LEU A 77 -19.66 -18.94 54.17
N ALA A 78 -20.51 -19.88 54.57
CA ALA A 78 -21.95 -19.87 54.39
C ALA A 78 -22.61 -19.04 55.49
N PHE A 79 -23.69 -18.32 55.15
CA PHE A 79 -24.73 -17.97 56.10
C PHE A 79 -26.11 -18.12 55.46
N VAL A 80 -26.91 -18.98 56.06
CA VAL A 80 -28.33 -19.25 55.80
C VAL A 80 -29.19 -18.32 56.63
N ALA A 81 -30.13 -17.62 56.01
CA ALA A 81 -31.34 -17.15 56.71
C ALA A 81 -32.50 -17.03 55.71
N ALA A 82 -33.60 -17.58 56.09
CA ALA A 82 -34.81 -17.76 55.29
C ALA A 82 -35.87 -16.68 55.57
N LEU A 83 -36.83 -16.56 54.61
CA LEU A 83 -38.24 -16.09 54.67
C LEU A 83 -38.48 -14.58 54.31
N PRO A 84 -39.70 -14.25 53.78
CA PRO A 84 -40.72 -15.03 53.09
C PRO A 84 -41.13 -14.50 51.70
N LEU A 85 -41.91 -15.33 50.99
CA LEU A 85 -42.60 -15.02 49.74
C LEU A 85 -43.55 -13.83 49.87
N ILE A 86 -43.36 -12.82 48.98
CA ILE A 86 -44.46 -11.96 48.52
C ILE A 86 -44.49 -12.12 47.00
N VAL A 87 -45.56 -12.75 46.52
CA VAL A 87 -45.90 -12.85 45.09
C VAL A 87 -46.40 -11.49 44.64
N GLY A 88 -45.52 -10.70 44.07
CA GLY A 88 -45.87 -9.54 43.31
C GLY A 88 -45.71 -9.86 41.83
N PHE A 89 -46.80 -10.08 41.12
CA PHE A 89 -46.80 -10.07 39.66
C PHE A 89 -46.42 -8.64 39.18
N ALA A 90 -45.13 -8.37 39.07
CA ALA A 90 -44.66 -7.29 38.25
C ALA A 90 -44.66 -7.78 36.81
N LEU A 91 -45.56 -7.26 36.00
CA LEU A 91 -45.47 -7.28 34.57
C LEU A 91 -44.15 -6.62 34.19
N SER A 92 -43.09 -7.40 34.08
CA SER A 92 -41.85 -6.98 33.44
C SER A 92 -42.15 -6.80 31.95
N GLY A 93 -42.55 -5.61 31.60
CA GLY A 93 -42.50 -5.18 30.20
C GLY A 93 -41.08 -5.39 29.75
N THR A 94 -40.85 -6.37 28.88
CA THR A 94 -39.64 -6.47 28.10
C THR A 94 -39.57 -5.21 27.22
N HIS A 95 -38.91 -4.18 27.73
CA HIS A 95 -38.47 -3.10 26.86
C HIS A 95 -37.51 -3.77 25.90
N ALA A 96 -37.99 -4.11 24.70
CA ALA A 96 -37.12 -4.46 23.60
C ALA A 96 -36.18 -3.27 23.41
N ASN A 97 -34.91 -3.52 23.65
CA ASN A 97 -33.89 -2.51 23.37
C ASN A 97 -34.07 -2.09 21.90
N PRO A 98 -34.31 -0.80 21.59
CA PRO A 98 -34.53 -0.40 20.22
C PRO A 98 -33.34 -0.85 19.37
N ALA A 99 -33.64 -1.46 18.23
CA ALA A 99 -32.60 -1.93 17.32
C ALA A 99 -31.65 -0.78 16.98
N LEU A 100 -30.34 -1.02 17.05
CA LEU A 100 -29.34 -0.02 16.71
C LEU A 100 -29.53 0.42 15.25
N PRO A 101 -29.36 1.70 14.94
CA PRO A 101 -29.41 2.19 13.56
C PRO A 101 -28.24 1.58 12.75
N VAL A 102 -28.51 1.32 11.47
CA VAL A 102 -27.53 0.78 10.54
C VAL A 102 -26.64 1.89 10.01
N VAL A 103 -25.31 1.64 9.97
CA VAL A 103 -24.33 2.54 9.36
C VAL A 103 -24.58 2.64 7.86
N GLN A 104 -24.69 3.87 7.36
CA GLN A 104 -24.83 4.15 5.94
C GLN A 104 -23.49 4.49 5.31
N PHE A 105 -23.23 3.96 4.12
CA PHE A 105 -21.99 4.22 3.40
C PHE A 105 -22.13 5.39 2.43
N HIS A 106 -21.04 6.14 2.30
CA HIS A 106 -20.87 7.10 1.22
C HIS A 106 -19.40 7.12 0.78
N ASP A 107 -19.14 7.50 -0.44
CA ASP A 107 -17.80 7.43 -1.04
C ASP A 107 -17.10 8.80 -1.03
N ASN A 108 -17.38 9.66 -0.06
CA ASN A 108 -16.89 11.04 0.01
C ASN A 108 -17.19 11.87 -1.27
N ALA A 109 -18.22 11.50 -2.01
CA ALA A 109 -18.61 12.20 -3.24
C ALA A 109 -19.25 13.57 -2.97
N ILE A 110 -19.78 13.77 -1.77
CA ILE A 110 -20.53 14.97 -1.39
C ILE A 110 -19.89 15.61 -0.16
N THR A 111 -19.61 16.90 -0.24
CA THR A 111 -19.19 17.71 0.91
C THR A 111 -20.33 17.85 1.91
N SER A 112 -20.05 17.57 3.17
CA SER A 112 -20.99 17.78 4.27
C SER A 112 -20.88 19.18 4.85
N GLY A 113 -21.98 19.65 5.43
CA GLY A 113 -22.08 21.02 5.96
C GLY A 113 -22.58 22.04 4.93
N ARG A 114 -22.70 23.29 5.35
CA ARG A 114 -23.18 24.40 4.52
C ARG A 114 -22.64 25.74 5.00
N MET A 115 -22.62 26.73 4.14
CA MET A 115 -22.28 28.09 4.52
C MET A 115 -23.39 28.72 5.35
N VAL A 116 -23.08 29.19 6.54
CA VAL A 116 -23.97 29.90 7.47
C VAL A 116 -23.20 31.10 8.01
N ASN A 117 -23.74 32.30 7.80
CA ASN A 117 -23.16 33.57 8.29
C ASN A 117 -21.66 33.74 7.94
N GLY A 118 -21.24 33.28 6.76
CA GLY A 118 -19.84 33.40 6.32
C GLY A 118 -18.88 32.31 6.86
N GLU A 119 -19.39 31.35 7.62
CA GLU A 119 -18.64 30.16 8.08
C GLU A 119 -19.21 28.88 7.46
N HIS A 120 -18.35 27.91 7.17
CA HIS A 120 -18.79 26.57 6.80
C HIS A 120 -19.17 25.79 8.06
N SER A 121 -20.47 25.58 8.24
CA SER A 121 -21.03 24.90 9.42
C SER A 121 -21.22 23.41 9.16
N LEU A 122 -20.68 22.56 10.05
CA LEU A 122 -20.78 21.11 10.05
C LEU A 122 -21.22 20.62 11.43
N SER A 123 -22.21 19.73 11.48
CA SER A 123 -22.64 19.05 12.72
C SER A 123 -22.20 17.60 12.69
N LEU A 124 -21.52 17.17 13.74
CA LEU A 124 -21.03 15.79 13.94
C LEU A 124 -21.52 15.28 15.28
N GLY A 125 -22.24 14.18 15.28
CA GLY A 125 -22.55 13.43 16.50
C GLY A 125 -21.80 12.10 16.52
N ILE A 126 -21.66 11.47 17.69
CA ILE A 126 -21.17 10.10 17.82
C ILE A 126 -22.28 9.24 18.38
N ARG A 127 -22.51 8.07 17.80
CA ARG A 127 -23.52 7.14 18.33
C ARG A 127 -23.14 5.70 18.08
N ARG A 128 -23.73 4.77 18.86
CA ARG A 128 -23.69 3.33 18.60
C ARG A 128 -24.53 3.01 17.37
N ALA A 129 -24.02 2.14 16.52
CA ALA A 129 -24.66 1.73 15.28
C ALA A 129 -24.26 0.31 14.90
N MET A 130 -25.04 -0.30 14.03
CA MET A 130 -24.74 -1.61 13.46
C MET A 130 -24.09 -1.44 12.10
N TRP A 131 -22.88 -1.94 11.96
CA TRP A 131 -22.12 -1.93 10.71
C TRP A 131 -22.18 -3.30 10.03
N HIS A 132 -22.63 -3.34 8.77
CA HIS A 132 -22.78 -4.55 7.96
C HIS A 132 -21.85 -4.50 6.74
N PRO A 133 -20.58 -4.96 6.86
CA PRO A 133 -19.60 -4.87 5.77
C PRO A 133 -20.01 -5.64 4.51
N TYR A 134 -20.75 -6.73 4.69
CA TYR A 134 -21.18 -7.63 3.61
C TYR A 134 -22.69 -7.53 3.30
N GLY A 135 -23.31 -6.41 3.64
CA GLY A 135 -24.77 -6.17 3.48
C GLY A 135 -25.59 -6.59 4.69
N GLU A 136 -26.79 -6.01 4.80
CA GLU A 136 -27.68 -6.15 5.97
C GLU A 136 -28.19 -7.58 6.19
N GLN A 137 -28.17 -8.42 5.16
CA GLN A 137 -28.54 -9.83 5.25
C GLN A 137 -27.49 -10.70 5.95
N ARG A 138 -26.32 -10.15 6.24
CA ARG A 138 -25.22 -10.80 6.93
C ARG A 138 -25.05 -10.22 8.33
N ALA A 139 -24.37 -10.99 9.20
CA ALA A 139 -24.07 -10.55 10.56
C ALA A 139 -23.31 -9.21 10.55
N GLY A 140 -23.74 -8.29 11.43
CA GLY A 140 -23.12 -7.00 11.63
C GLY A 140 -22.27 -6.93 12.89
N LEU A 141 -21.55 -5.81 13.02
CA LEU A 141 -20.78 -5.41 14.19
C LEU A 141 -21.39 -4.16 14.81
N GLU A 142 -21.61 -4.19 16.12
CA GLU A 142 -21.91 -2.97 16.88
C GLU A 142 -20.64 -2.12 16.99
N MET A 143 -20.72 -0.87 16.57
CA MET A 143 -19.61 0.07 16.55
C MET A 143 -20.08 1.49 16.86
N PHE A 144 -19.14 2.36 17.23
CA PHE A 144 -19.39 3.80 17.22
C PHE A 144 -19.16 4.37 15.82
N ALA A 145 -20.04 5.24 15.38
CA ALA A 145 -19.92 5.96 14.11
C ALA A 145 -20.22 7.45 14.30
N PHE A 146 -19.57 8.30 13.50
CA PHE A 146 -20.03 9.69 13.37
C PHE A 146 -21.37 9.73 12.63
N THR A 147 -22.16 10.77 12.94
CA THR A 147 -23.44 10.97 12.29
C THR A 147 -23.38 12.12 11.28
N ALA A 148 -24.18 12.02 10.23
CA ALA A 148 -24.56 13.15 9.41
C ALA A 148 -25.43 14.15 10.21
N ALA A 149 -25.71 15.33 9.65
CA ALA A 149 -26.49 16.39 10.30
C ALA A 149 -27.91 15.98 10.70
N ASP A 150 -28.46 14.96 10.06
CA ASP A 150 -29.77 14.37 10.38
C ASP A 150 -29.74 13.24 11.43
N GLY A 151 -28.56 13.02 12.03
CA GLY A 151 -28.36 12.01 13.10
C GLY A 151 -28.16 10.59 12.59
N ARG A 152 -28.12 10.32 11.29
CA ARG A 152 -27.83 9.01 10.73
C ARG A 152 -26.34 8.66 10.88
N PRO A 153 -25.98 7.46 11.39
CA PRO A 153 -24.59 7.04 11.44
C PRO A 153 -24.06 6.76 10.04
N VAL A 154 -22.87 7.28 9.73
CA VAL A 154 -22.28 7.20 8.39
C VAL A 154 -20.81 6.73 8.45
N MET A 155 -20.35 6.10 7.39
CA MET A 155 -18.98 5.69 7.19
C MET A 155 -18.55 5.88 5.74
N PRO A 156 -17.40 6.55 5.51
CA PRO A 156 -16.58 7.26 6.49
C PRO A 156 -17.38 8.39 7.16
N ALA A 157 -16.82 9.05 8.18
CA ALA A 157 -17.45 10.22 8.78
C ALA A 157 -17.69 11.33 7.72
N PRO A 158 -18.63 12.27 7.94
CA PRO A 158 -18.97 13.31 6.96
C PRO A 158 -17.73 14.07 6.47
N MET A 159 -17.49 14.12 5.16
CA MET A 159 -16.34 14.81 4.59
C MET A 159 -16.44 16.33 4.78
N LEU A 160 -15.48 16.92 5.49
CA LEU A 160 -15.27 18.36 5.52
C LEU A 160 -14.41 18.77 4.31
N ARG A 161 -15.01 19.48 3.36
CA ARG A 161 -14.29 20.00 2.18
C ARG A 161 -14.57 21.48 1.99
N VAL A 162 -13.50 22.27 2.02
CA VAL A 162 -13.60 23.73 1.93
C VAL A 162 -12.43 24.30 1.11
N LYS A 163 -12.54 25.56 0.69
CA LYS A 163 -11.41 26.28 0.09
C LYS A 163 -10.47 26.83 1.18
N VAL A 164 -9.21 27.00 0.83
CA VAL A 164 -8.23 27.65 1.70
C VAL A 164 -8.73 29.05 2.10
N GLY A 165 -8.58 29.41 3.40
CA GLY A 165 -9.08 30.66 3.97
C GLY A 165 -10.51 30.59 4.50
N THR A 166 -11.24 29.51 4.28
CA THR A 166 -12.62 29.36 4.78
C THR A 166 -12.61 29.27 6.32
N LYS A 167 -13.48 30.03 6.96
CA LYS A 167 -13.79 29.86 8.39
C LYS A 167 -14.69 28.64 8.54
N VAL A 168 -14.36 27.76 9.48
CA VAL A 168 -15.07 26.51 9.75
C VAL A 168 -15.64 26.55 11.15
N HIS A 169 -16.87 26.12 11.28
CA HIS A 169 -17.58 25.95 12.54
C HIS A 169 -18.11 24.52 12.64
N VAL A 170 -17.64 23.75 13.61
CA VAL A 170 -18.07 22.37 13.84
C VAL A 170 -18.76 22.26 15.18
N SER A 171 -19.99 21.75 15.17
CA SER A 171 -20.75 21.39 16.37
C SER A 171 -20.57 19.88 16.61
N LEU A 172 -19.96 19.52 17.73
CA LEU A 172 -19.72 18.15 18.16
C LEU A 172 -20.72 17.75 19.24
N THR A 173 -21.33 16.56 19.14
CA THR A 173 -22.25 16.03 20.18
C THR A 173 -21.93 14.57 20.50
N ASN A 174 -21.94 14.23 21.78
CA ASN A 174 -21.73 12.87 22.27
C ASN A 174 -22.90 12.42 23.15
N PRO A 175 -24.00 11.93 22.59
CA PRO A 175 -25.11 11.39 23.39
C PRO A 175 -24.84 9.99 23.98
N THR A 176 -23.65 9.45 23.84
CA THR A 176 -23.29 8.12 24.34
C THR A 176 -22.85 8.15 25.79
N ASP A 177 -22.62 6.98 26.38
CA ASP A 177 -22.10 6.76 27.72
C ASP A 177 -20.56 6.70 27.80
N SER A 178 -19.88 6.91 26.67
CA SER A 178 -18.43 6.79 26.55
C SER A 178 -17.78 8.14 26.32
N THR A 179 -16.55 8.35 26.80
CA THR A 179 -15.74 9.55 26.52
C THR A 179 -14.92 9.34 25.27
N PHE A 180 -14.87 10.34 24.40
CA PHE A 180 -14.04 10.36 23.20
C PHE A 180 -13.03 11.50 23.21
N VAL A 181 -11.91 11.28 22.50
CA VAL A 181 -10.94 12.31 22.17
C VAL A 181 -10.97 12.51 20.65
N VAL A 182 -11.36 13.70 20.23
CA VAL A 182 -11.48 14.08 18.80
C VAL A 182 -10.25 14.86 18.39
N HIS A 183 -9.62 14.48 17.29
CA HIS A 183 -8.43 15.07 16.72
C HIS A 183 -8.66 15.62 15.32
N GLY A 184 -7.85 16.58 14.88
CA GLY A 184 -7.81 17.05 13.49
C GLY A 184 -8.85 18.10 13.11
N LEU A 185 -9.69 18.57 14.02
CA LEU A 185 -10.65 19.65 13.78
C LEU A 185 -10.08 21.01 14.22
N GLN A 186 -9.06 21.47 13.51
CA GLN A 186 -8.32 22.70 13.85
C GLN A 186 -7.60 23.30 12.64
N SER A 187 -7.07 24.52 12.80
CA SER A 187 -6.13 25.14 11.86
C SER A 187 -4.86 24.30 11.70
N ARG A 188 -4.36 24.14 10.48
CA ARG A 188 -3.17 23.31 10.20
C ARG A 188 -1.87 23.95 10.66
N ARG A 189 -1.85 25.27 10.81
CA ARG A 189 -0.68 26.02 11.34
C ARG A 189 -0.68 26.14 12.86
N ALA A 190 -1.75 25.72 13.53
CA ALA A 190 -1.79 25.66 14.99
C ALA A 190 -0.98 24.44 15.50
N VAL A 191 -0.63 24.47 16.77
CA VAL A 191 -0.11 23.28 17.46
C VAL A 191 -1.22 22.22 17.48
N GLU A 192 -0.87 20.96 17.24
CA GLU A 192 -1.82 19.87 17.31
C GLU A 192 -2.47 19.82 18.71
N ASP A 193 -3.78 19.78 18.73
CA ASP A 193 -4.61 19.72 19.93
C ASP A 193 -5.75 18.72 19.76
N SER A 194 -6.37 18.34 20.85
CA SER A 194 -7.47 17.40 20.89
C SER A 194 -8.62 17.91 21.73
N ILE A 195 -9.82 17.41 21.42
CA ILE A 195 -11.06 17.80 22.07
C ILE A 195 -11.57 16.60 22.85
N VAL A 196 -11.55 16.69 24.17
CA VAL A 196 -12.22 15.70 25.04
C VAL A 196 -13.71 15.95 24.98
N LEU A 197 -14.50 14.92 24.68
CA LEU A 197 -15.94 14.96 24.55
C LEU A 197 -16.56 13.92 25.51
N ALA A 198 -16.96 14.37 26.69
CA ALA A 198 -17.53 13.51 27.72
C ALA A 198 -18.95 13.01 27.35
N PRO A 199 -19.48 11.99 28.04
CA PRO A 199 -20.86 11.54 27.89
C PRO A 199 -21.88 12.69 28.03
N GLY A 200 -22.80 12.79 27.09
CA GLY A 200 -23.82 13.84 27.05
C GLY A 200 -23.33 15.24 26.66
N GLU A 201 -22.04 15.41 26.39
CA GLU A 201 -21.43 16.70 26.13
C GLU A 201 -21.61 17.17 24.69
N SER A 202 -21.66 18.50 24.53
CA SER A 202 -21.60 19.19 23.24
C SER A 202 -20.47 20.23 23.24
N ARG A 203 -19.75 20.35 22.13
CA ARG A 203 -18.65 21.30 21.94
C ARG A 203 -18.75 22.02 20.61
N GLU A 204 -18.48 23.32 20.63
CA GLU A 204 -18.39 24.16 19.44
C GLU A 204 -16.93 24.44 19.13
N VAL A 205 -16.49 24.15 17.92
CA VAL A 205 -15.11 24.30 17.45
C VAL A 205 -15.09 25.25 16.27
N ARG A 206 -14.22 26.28 16.33
CA ARG A 206 -14.05 27.24 15.25
C ARG A 206 -12.59 27.38 14.89
N PHE A 207 -12.29 27.32 13.59
CA PHE A 207 -10.94 27.49 13.05
C PHE A 207 -10.98 27.97 11.61
N THR A 208 -9.82 28.32 11.08
CA THR A 208 -9.67 28.66 9.66
C THR A 208 -8.96 27.53 8.94
N ALA A 209 -9.44 27.15 7.76
CA ALA A 209 -8.78 26.22 6.85
C ALA A 209 -7.60 26.93 6.18
N ASP A 210 -6.45 27.00 6.83
CA ASP A 210 -5.32 27.89 6.54
C ASP A 210 -4.20 27.26 5.71
N ALA A 211 -4.31 25.98 5.35
CA ALA A 211 -3.37 25.27 4.48
C ALA A 211 -4.12 24.36 3.50
N GLN A 212 -3.74 24.43 2.21
CA GLN A 212 -4.23 23.50 1.18
C GLN A 212 -3.70 22.09 1.44
N GLY A 213 -4.54 21.05 1.21
CA GLY A 213 -4.06 19.67 1.31
C GLY A 213 -5.13 18.62 1.55
N THR A 214 -4.65 17.41 1.79
CA THR A 214 -5.41 16.24 2.21
C THR A 214 -5.15 15.99 3.68
N PHE A 215 -6.14 16.19 4.50
CA PHE A 215 -6.12 16.00 5.94
C PHE A 215 -7.28 15.11 6.34
N TYR A 216 -7.38 14.82 7.64
CA TYR A 216 -8.48 14.04 8.20
C TYR A 216 -8.76 14.48 9.64
N TYR A 217 -9.86 14.00 10.17
CA TYR A 217 -10.19 14.06 11.60
C TYR A 217 -10.63 12.68 12.05
N TYR A 218 -10.44 12.39 13.33
CA TYR A 218 -10.83 11.11 13.90
C TYR A 218 -11.16 11.23 15.37
N ALA A 219 -11.83 10.22 15.92
CA ALA A 219 -12.06 10.12 17.35
C ALA A 219 -11.65 8.75 17.87
N THR A 220 -11.15 8.72 19.09
CA THR A 220 -10.79 7.48 19.80
C THR A 220 -11.28 7.53 21.25
N PHE A 221 -11.28 6.40 21.93
CA PHE A 221 -11.48 6.36 23.37
C PHE A 221 -10.37 7.12 24.11
N LEU A 222 -10.70 7.70 25.25
CA LEU A 222 -9.77 8.47 26.05
C LEU A 222 -8.48 7.68 26.33
N GLY A 223 -7.33 8.33 26.03
CA GLY A 223 -6.00 7.76 26.23
C GLY A 223 -5.50 6.79 25.17
N GLN A 224 -6.28 6.54 24.12
CA GLN A 224 -5.88 5.70 23.00
C GLN A 224 -5.63 6.57 21.76
N GLY A 225 -4.46 6.41 21.13
CA GLY A 225 -4.17 7.05 19.85
C GLY A 225 -4.62 6.21 18.66
N LEU A 226 -4.57 6.78 17.44
CA LEU A 226 -4.95 6.10 16.19
C LEU A 226 -4.28 4.72 16.03
N ARG A 227 -3.02 4.60 16.44
CA ARG A 227 -2.24 3.35 16.35
C ARG A 227 -2.71 2.25 17.31
N VAL A 228 -3.56 2.57 18.27
CA VAL A 228 -4.03 1.64 19.31
C VAL A 228 -5.52 1.38 19.20
N GLY A 229 -6.26 2.23 18.50
CA GLY A 229 -7.69 2.08 18.23
C GLY A 229 -7.95 0.84 17.38
N ARG A 230 -8.31 -0.27 18.02
CA ARG A 230 -8.46 -1.58 17.36
C ARG A 230 -9.89 -2.09 17.30
N PHE A 231 -10.84 -1.38 17.91
CA PHE A 231 -12.15 -1.94 18.16
C PHE A 231 -13.30 -1.06 17.67
N SER A 232 -14.24 -0.78 18.52
CA SER A 232 -15.50 -0.11 18.19
C SER A 232 -15.38 1.33 17.69
N ASP A 233 -14.21 1.95 17.82
CA ASP A 233 -13.89 3.30 17.35
C ASP A 233 -13.11 3.33 16.01
N ALA A 234 -12.78 2.18 15.45
CA ALA A 234 -11.95 2.10 14.21
C ALA A 234 -12.56 2.81 13.00
N ILE A 235 -13.86 3.07 12.99
CA ILE A 235 -14.56 3.78 11.91
C ILE A 235 -14.83 5.26 12.20
N LEU A 236 -14.41 5.76 13.35
CA LEU A 236 -14.55 7.16 13.71
C LEU A 236 -13.49 8.03 13.03
N SER A 237 -13.49 8.04 11.69
CA SER A 237 -12.58 8.88 10.89
C SER A 237 -13.28 9.46 9.66
N GLY A 238 -12.92 10.69 9.32
CA GLY A 238 -13.47 11.42 8.19
C GLY A 238 -12.43 12.28 7.48
N ALA A 239 -12.61 12.46 6.18
CA ALA A 239 -11.74 13.29 5.38
C ALA A 239 -11.93 14.77 5.68
N TYR A 240 -10.83 15.53 5.75
CA TYR A 240 -10.80 16.97 5.75
C TYR A 240 -9.93 17.45 4.58
N ILE A 241 -10.59 17.95 3.54
CA ILE A 241 -9.94 18.39 2.31
C ILE A 241 -9.98 19.91 2.23
N VAL A 242 -8.85 20.52 1.99
CA VAL A 242 -8.75 21.96 1.75
C VAL A 242 -8.29 22.18 0.31
N ASP A 243 -9.21 22.64 -0.51
CA ASP A 243 -8.94 22.94 -1.91
C ASP A 243 -8.17 24.26 -2.06
N GLY A 244 -7.22 24.24 -3.01
CA GLY A 244 -6.57 25.45 -3.46
C GLY A 244 -7.48 26.36 -4.31
N PRO A 245 -6.94 27.44 -4.88
CA PRO A 245 -7.72 28.39 -5.68
C PRO A 245 -8.46 27.78 -6.87
N GLY A 246 -7.93 26.68 -7.45
CA GLY A 246 -8.51 25.96 -8.58
C GLY A 246 -9.79 25.17 -8.23
N GLY A 247 -10.09 24.99 -6.96
CA GLY A 247 -11.22 24.19 -6.48
C GLY A 247 -10.99 22.68 -6.59
N ALA A 248 -12.08 21.91 -6.49
CA ALA A 248 -12.07 20.46 -6.57
C ALA A 248 -11.72 19.97 -7.98
N PRO A 249 -10.73 19.03 -8.12
CA PRO A 249 -10.48 18.37 -9.39
C PRO A 249 -11.68 17.53 -9.86
N LYS A 250 -11.78 17.33 -11.18
CA LYS A 250 -12.69 16.31 -11.73
C LYS A 250 -12.13 14.92 -11.44
N ASN A 251 -13.00 13.91 -11.46
CA ASN A 251 -12.63 12.50 -11.29
C ASN A 251 -11.72 12.27 -10.06
N GLU A 252 -12.08 12.85 -8.92
CA GLU A 252 -11.36 12.69 -7.67
C GLU A 252 -12.08 11.73 -6.74
N HIS A 253 -11.32 10.81 -6.13
CA HIS A 253 -11.78 9.89 -5.10
C HIS A 253 -11.02 10.14 -3.80
N VAL A 254 -11.74 10.41 -2.74
CA VAL A 254 -11.19 10.53 -1.39
C VAL A 254 -11.47 9.21 -0.66
N VAL A 255 -10.42 8.46 -0.37
CA VAL A 255 -10.49 7.09 0.16
C VAL A 255 -9.89 7.04 1.56
N VAL A 256 -10.73 6.76 2.55
CA VAL A 256 -10.30 6.49 3.93
C VAL A 256 -10.08 4.99 4.07
N LEU A 257 -8.84 4.60 4.40
CA LEU A 257 -8.44 3.22 4.66
C LEU A 257 -8.57 2.95 6.15
N SER A 258 -9.27 1.88 6.53
CA SER A 258 -9.42 1.46 7.92
C SER A 258 -9.24 -0.04 8.06
N LEU A 259 -8.76 -0.49 9.23
CA LEU A 259 -8.70 -1.88 9.63
C LEU A 259 -9.63 -2.11 10.81
N ILE A 260 -10.52 -3.07 10.67
CA ILE A 260 -11.54 -3.37 11.67
C ILE A 260 -11.28 -4.74 12.26
N TYR A 261 -11.18 -4.77 13.58
CA TYR A 261 -10.93 -6.00 14.32
C TYR A 261 -12.20 -6.40 15.08
N ASP A 262 -12.64 -7.64 14.90
CA ASP A 262 -13.69 -8.18 15.74
C ASP A 262 -13.09 -8.79 17.02
N SER A 263 -13.14 -8.04 18.11
CA SER A 263 -12.64 -8.46 19.43
C SER A 263 -13.51 -9.49 20.14
N ARG A 264 -14.71 -9.75 19.65
CA ARG A 264 -15.67 -10.68 20.26
C ARG A 264 -15.37 -12.13 19.91
N ASN A 265 -14.10 -12.52 19.92
CA ASN A 265 -13.72 -13.91 19.81
C ASN A 265 -14.10 -14.61 21.12
N PRO A 266 -14.97 -15.64 21.11
CA PRO A 266 -15.40 -16.34 22.32
C PRO A 266 -14.26 -17.01 23.09
N ASN A 267 -13.08 -17.16 22.50
CA ASN A 267 -11.89 -17.76 23.11
C ASN A 267 -10.89 -16.73 23.65
N GLY A 268 -11.20 -15.43 23.65
CA GLY A 268 -10.39 -14.38 24.28
C GLY A 268 -9.02 -14.11 23.64
N THR A 269 -8.66 -14.80 22.56
CA THR A 269 -7.44 -14.56 21.82
C THR A 269 -7.72 -13.67 20.62
N ALA A 270 -7.12 -12.49 20.58
CA ALA A 270 -7.10 -11.66 19.36
C ALA A 270 -6.37 -12.45 18.27
N SER A 271 -7.13 -13.13 17.42
CA SER A 271 -6.59 -13.85 16.28
C SER A 271 -6.49 -12.87 15.11
N PHE A 272 -5.36 -12.84 14.40
CA PHE A 272 -5.20 -12.14 13.11
C PHE A 272 -6.27 -12.50 12.06
N SER A 273 -7.01 -13.56 12.32
CA SER A 273 -8.08 -14.05 11.46
C SER A 273 -9.39 -13.24 11.55
N THR A 274 -9.43 -12.14 12.30
CA THR A 274 -10.61 -11.28 12.48
C THR A 274 -10.41 -9.85 12.02
N GLU A 275 -9.31 -9.58 11.30
CA GLU A 275 -8.99 -8.27 10.74
C GLU A 275 -9.64 -8.12 9.35
N LEU A 276 -10.34 -7.02 9.13
CA LEU A 276 -10.93 -6.68 7.85
C LEU A 276 -10.50 -5.28 7.41
N GLY A 277 -9.81 -5.20 6.27
CA GLY A 277 -9.50 -3.95 5.61
C GLY A 277 -10.71 -3.40 4.87
N VAL A 278 -10.95 -2.09 4.96
CA VAL A 278 -12.06 -1.42 4.28
C VAL A 278 -11.66 -0.09 3.66
N MET A 279 -12.21 0.20 2.49
CA MET A 279 -12.13 1.48 1.80
C MET A 279 -13.47 2.20 1.93
N ASN A 280 -13.48 3.38 2.54
CA ASN A 280 -14.70 4.11 2.85
C ASN A 280 -15.77 3.24 3.52
N GLY A 281 -15.33 2.36 4.41
CA GLY A 281 -16.20 1.51 5.22
C GLY A 281 -16.65 0.20 4.58
N ARG A 282 -16.28 -0.06 3.34
CA ARG A 282 -16.65 -1.28 2.63
C ARG A 282 -15.41 -2.09 2.20
N PRO A 283 -15.42 -3.41 2.38
CA PRO A 283 -14.41 -4.28 1.78
C PRO A 283 -14.78 -4.64 0.35
N TRP A 284 -13.84 -5.09 -0.46
CA TRP A 284 -14.12 -5.77 -1.70
C TRP A 284 -14.97 -7.05 -1.46
N PRO A 285 -15.94 -7.37 -2.31
CA PRO A 285 -16.30 -6.74 -3.59
C PRO A 285 -17.34 -5.60 -3.49
N TYR A 286 -17.59 -5.04 -2.30
CA TYR A 286 -18.58 -3.98 -2.05
C TYR A 286 -18.01 -2.56 -2.20
N THR A 287 -16.71 -2.42 -2.47
CA THR A 287 -16.10 -1.15 -2.85
C THR A 287 -16.63 -0.67 -4.20
N PRO A 288 -16.62 0.65 -4.49
CA PRO A 288 -17.05 1.18 -5.78
C PRO A 288 -16.30 0.55 -6.95
N ARG A 289 -16.99 0.32 -8.06
CA ARG A 289 -16.40 0.01 -9.36
C ARG A 289 -16.35 1.31 -10.15
N LEU A 290 -15.13 1.74 -10.46
CA LEU A 290 -14.90 3.00 -11.15
C LEU A 290 -14.84 2.74 -12.66
N VAL A 291 -15.40 3.66 -13.44
CA VAL A 291 -15.42 3.55 -14.91
C VAL A 291 -14.95 4.87 -15.51
N TYR A 292 -13.96 4.80 -16.39
CA TYR A 292 -13.39 5.95 -17.08
C TYR A 292 -13.13 5.66 -18.55
N GLU A 293 -12.78 6.72 -19.27
CA GLU A 293 -12.36 6.66 -20.67
C GLU A 293 -10.83 6.83 -20.78
N LEU A 294 -10.25 6.42 -21.89
CA LEU A 294 -8.84 6.72 -22.17
C LEU A 294 -8.60 8.22 -22.20
N GLY A 295 -7.51 8.67 -21.55
CA GLY A 295 -7.15 10.07 -21.45
C GLY A 295 -7.80 10.84 -20.31
N ASP A 296 -8.70 10.22 -19.54
CA ASP A 296 -9.16 10.80 -18.29
C ASP A 296 -7.97 10.97 -17.32
N SER A 297 -8.11 11.97 -16.45
CA SER A 297 -7.19 12.13 -15.32
C SER A 297 -7.96 11.82 -14.04
N VAL A 298 -7.53 10.79 -13.33
CA VAL A 298 -8.16 10.30 -12.11
C VAL A 298 -7.26 10.60 -10.92
N ARG A 299 -7.80 11.24 -9.91
CA ARG A 299 -7.07 11.55 -8.67
C ARG A 299 -7.59 10.69 -7.53
N PHE A 300 -6.67 10.04 -6.83
CA PHE A 300 -6.95 9.36 -5.57
C PHE A 300 -6.28 10.12 -4.43
N ARG A 301 -7.06 10.47 -3.40
CA ARG A 301 -6.53 10.93 -2.11
C ARG A 301 -6.72 9.80 -1.11
N PHE A 302 -5.63 9.21 -0.68
CA PHE A 302 -5.66 8.18 0.36
C PHE A 302 -5.39 8.79 1.73
N ILE A 303 -6.15 8.34 2.71
CA ILE A 303 -6.01 8.67 4.12
C ILE A 303 -5.89 7.34 4.85
N ASN A 304 -4.72 7.03 5.40
CA ASN A 304 -4.54 5.84 6.22
C ASN A 304 -5.00 6.10 7.66
N ALA A 305 -6.28 5.90 7.91
CA ALA A 305 -6.88 6.01 9.25
C ALA A 305 -6.84 4.67 10.01
N SER A 306 -5.81 3.85 9.76
CA SER A 306 -5.60 2.57 10.42
C SER A 306 -4.30 2.54 11.21
N ASN A 307 -4.04 1.45 11.90
CA ASN A 307 -2.85 1.21 12.71
C ASN A 307 -1.77 0.39 11.99
N ASP A 308 -1.92 0.11 10.70
CA ASP A 308 -0.94 -0.66 9.92
C ASP A 308 -0.53 0.04 8.62
N ILE A 309 0.51 -0.51 7.98
CA ILE A 309 1.11 0.02 6.74
C ILE A 309 0.31 -0.50 5.54
N HIS A 310 -0.03 0.39 4.61
CA HIS A 310 -0.71 0.03 3.36
C HIS A 310 0.15 0.41 2.15
N PRO A 311 0.86 -0.54 1.52
CA PRO A 311 1.46 -0.32 0.20
C PRO A 311 0.34 -0.40 -0.85
N MET A 312 -0.11 0.77 -1.33
CA MET A 312 -1.19 0.88 -2.32
C MET A 312 -0.63 0.75 -3.73
N HIS A 313 -1.10 -0.26 -4.44
CA HIS A 313 -0.66 -0.61 -5.79
C HIS A 313 -1.77 -0.44 -6.81
N LEU A 314 -1.41 0.09 -7.99
CA LEU A 314 -2.28 0.19 -9.16
C LEU A 314 -1.69 -0.63 -10.30
N HIS A 315 -2.50 -1.52 -10.86
CA HIS A 315 -2.13 -2.39 -11.98
C HIS A 315 -1.97 -1.62 -13.29
N GLY A 316 -1.06 -2.10 -14.13
CA GLY A 316 -0.90 -1.76 -15.54
C GLY A 316 -0.45 -0.34 -15.86
N ALA A 317 -0.17 0.50 -14.86
CA ALA A 317 0.21 1.88 -15.11
C ALA A 317 0.94 2.53 -13.93
N PHE A 318 1.66 3.60 -14.23
CA PHE A 318 2.21 4.49 -13.22
C PHE A 318 1.20 5.57 -12.86
N TYR A 319 1.16 5.92 -11.58
CA TYR A 319 0.54 7.15 -11.10
C TYR A 319 1.63 8.14 -10.65
N ARG A 320 1.30 9.40 -10.75
CA ARG A 320 2.14 10.49 -10.25
C ARG A 320 1.79 10.77 -8.80
N VAL A 321 2.79 10.87 -7.95
CA VAL A 321 2.64 11.27 -6.54
C VAL A 321 2.68 12.79 -6.46
N ASP A 322 1.54 13.41 -6.17
CA ASP A 322 1.38 14.86 -6.11
C ASP A 322 1.57 15.44 -4.70
N SER A 323 1.28 14.66 -3.66
CA SER A 323 1.52 15.09 -2.28
C SER A 323 1.69 13.92 -1.32
N ARG A 324 2.33 14.20 -0.18
CA ARG A 324 2.33 13.35 1.02
C ARG A 324 2.15 14.19 2.25
N GLY A 325 1.37 13.68 3.18
CA GLY A 325 1.03 14.39 4.39
C GLY A 325 0.65 13.47 5.56
N ALA A 326 0.09 14.09 6.56
CA ALA A 326 -0.44 13.46 7.76
C ALA A 326 -1.59 14.31 8.33
N LEU A 327 -1.96 14.09 9.60
CA LEU A 327 -3.05 14.80 10.26
C LEU A 327 -2.94 16.32 10.11
N MET A 328 -1.75 16.89 10.35
CA MET A 328 -1.54 18.33 10.44
C MET A 328 -0.81 18.97 9.26
N ASN A 329 -0.24 18.19 8.37
CA ASN A 329 0.52 18.72 7.24
C ASN A 329 0.22 17.93 5.95
N ASP A 330 0.39 18.60 4.81
CA ASP A 330 0.43 17.97 3.49
C ASP A 330 1.43 18.72 2.62
N SER A 331 2.48 18.03 2.19
CA SER A 331 3.50 18.54 1.28
C SER A 331 3.05 18.31 -0.14
N VAL A 332 2.50 19.34 -0.77
CA VAL A 332 2.15 19.34 -2.20
C VAL A 332 3.41 19.59 -3.01
N TYR A 333 3.74 18.64 -3.89
CA TYR A 333 4.97 18.68 -4.69
C TYR A 333 4.82 19.58 -5.90
N SER A 334 5.86 20.38 -6.19
CA SER A 334 6.01 21.07 -7.48
C SER A 334 6.27 20.05 -8.60
N ALA A 335 6.06 20.45 -9.85
CA ALA A 335 6.15 19.53 -11.00
C ALA A 335 7.52 18.82 -11.10
N ASP A 336 8.60 19.50 -10.73
CA ASP A 336 9.96 18.94 -10.69
C ASP A 336 10.22 18.03 -9.49
N GLN A 337 9.36 18.06 -8.48
CA GLN A 337 9.43 17.21 -7.28
C GLN A 337 8.54 15.97 -7.36
N GLN A 338 7.56 15.98 -8.26
CA GLN A 338 6.66 14.85 -8.47
C GLN A 338 7.43 13.66 -9.00
N ARG A 339 7.10 12.49 -8.52
CA ARG A 339 7.64 11.23 -9.02
C ARG A 339 6.51 10.30 -9.48
N MET A 340 6.87 9.38 -10.36
CA MET A 340 6.00 8.28 -10.77
C MET A 340 6.23 7.08 -9.85
N SER A 341 5.20 6.30 -9.62
CA SER A 341 5.23 5.10 -8.79
C SER A 341 4.13 4.15 -9.22
N VAL A 342 4.25 2.87 -8.93
CA VAL A 342 3.17 1.88 -9.06
C VAL A 342 2.72 1.36 -7.72
N THR A 343 3.57 1.48 -6.69
CA THR A 343 3.26 1.12 -5.32
C THR A 343 3.71 2.22 -4.37
N GLU A 344 2.79 2.72 -3.56
CA GLU A 344 3.07 3.79 -2.59
C GLU A 344 2.75 3.34 -1.18
N ARG A 345 3.77 3.31 -0.34
CA ARG A 345 3.64 2.95 1.07
C ARG A 345 3.00 4.10 1.86
N LEU A 346 1.91 3.83 2.57
CA LEU A 346 1.30 4.73 3.54
C LEU A 346 1.48 4.16 4.96
N LEU A 347 2.15 4.91 5.82
CA LEU A 347 2.24 4.59 7.25
C LEU A 347 0.93 4.94 7.96
N PRO A 348 0.67 4.40 9.17
CA PRO A 348 -0.45 4.82 10.01
C PRO A 348 -0.52 6.34 10.17
N GLY A 349 -1.66 6.92 9.81
CA GLY A 349 -1.90 8.36 9.89
C GLY A 349 -1.37 9.19 8.73
N GLU A 350 -0.73 8.57 7.73
CA GLU A 350 -0.28 9.29 6.52
C GLU A 350 -1.40 9.51 5.51
N THR A 351 -1.23 10.56 4.71
CA THR A 351 -2.07 10.87 3.55
C THR A 351 -1.22 10.98 2.29
N THR A 352 -1.81 10.72 1.13
CA THR A 352 -1.17 10.95 -0.17
C THR A 352 -2.19 11.31 -1.24
N SER A 353 -1.76 12.08 -2.22
CA SER A 353 -2.52 12.34 -3.43
C SER A 353 -1.79 11.78 -4.64
N LEU A 354 -2.48 10.90 -5.36
CA LEU A 354 -1.98 10.20 -6.53
C LEU A 354 -2.81 10.61 -7.75
N VAL A 355 -2.16 10.83 -8.89
CA VAL A 355 -2.86 11.12 -10.15
C VAL A 355 -2.47 10.10 -11.21
N TRP A 356 -3.49 9.45 -11.74
CA TRP A 356 -3.37 8.46 -12.78
C TRP A 356 -4.05 8.92 -14.06
N SER A 357 -3.39 8.71 -15.19
CA SER A 357 -3.97 8.92 -16.52
C SER A 357 -3.87 7.60 -17.28
N PRO A 358 -4.98 6.86 -17.44
CA PRO A 358 -4.94 5.55 -18.10
C PRO A 358 -4.61 5.68 -19.58
N GLU A 359 -3.70 4.86 -20.04
CA GLU A 359 -3.23 4.80 -21.44
C GLU A 359 -3.74 3.58 -22.19
N ARG A 360 -4.31 2.60 -21.49
CA ARG A 360 -4.80 1.34 -22.06
C ARG A 360 -6.17 0.99 -21.50
N PRO A 361 -7.10 0.55 -22.36
CA PRO A 361 -8.42 0.13 -21.91
C PRO A 361 -8.36 -1.25 -21.25
N GLY A 362 -9.40 -1.53 -20.47
CA GLY A 362 -9.61 -2.83 -19.82
C GLY A 362 -9.86 -2.70 -18.32
N GLY A 363 -9.93 -3.83 -17.66
CA GLY A 363 -10.11 -3.94 -16.21
C GLY A 363 -8.77 -3.88 -15.49
N TRP A 364 -8.70 -3.08 -14.43
CA TRP A 364 -7.53 -2.86 -13.61
C TRP A 364 -7.88 -2.97 -12.13
N LEU A 365 -6.90 -3.34 -11.29
CA LEU A 365 -7.06 -3.33 -9.83
C LEU A 365 -6.24 -2.22 -9.19
N LEU A 366 -6.81 -1.63 -8.16
CA LEU A 366 -6.15 -0.80 -7.16
C LEU A 366 -6.29 -1.49 -5.82
N HIS A 367 -5.21 -1.92 -5.19
CA HIS A 367 -5.28 -2.68 -3.96
C HIS A 367 -4.08 -2.46 -3.03
N CYS A 368 -4.24 -2.82 -1.76
CA CYS A 368 -3.12 -2.93 -0.84
C CYS A 368 -2.31 -4.17 -1.16
N HIS A 369 -0.97 -4.04 -1.27
CA HIS A 369 -0.09 -5.18 -1.56
C HIS A 369 0.27 -6.00 -0.32
N PHE A 370 -0.19 -5.61 0.85
CA PHE A 370 -0.08 -6.40 2.07
C PHE A 370 -1.15 -7.51 2.03
N PHE A 371 -0.69 -8.76 1.90
CA PHE A 371 -1.56 -9.91 1.61
C PHE A 371 -2.75 -10.04 2.57
N LEU A 372 -2.56 -9.90 3.89
CA LEU A 372 -3.65 -10.05 4.87
C LEU A 372 -4.74 -8.98 4.72
N HIS A 373 -4.44 -7.86 4.08
CA HIS A 373 -5.40 -6.78 3.85
C HIS A 373 -6.25 -6.97 2.58
N THR A 374 -5.97 -8.00 1.77
CA THR A 374 -6.69 -8.32 0.53
C THR A 374 -7.30 -9.72 0.51
N THR A 375 -7.20 -10.47 1.59
CA THR A 375 -7.89 -11.75 1.72
C THR A 375 -9.32 -11.57 2.20
N PRO A 376 -10.29 -12.33 1.65
CA PRO A 376 -11.63 -12.34 2.16
C PRO A 376 -11.59 -12.90 3.57
N ASN A 377 -11.99 -12.10 4.50
CA ASN A 377 -12.01 -12.55 5.85
C ASN A 377 -13.40 -12.83 6.35
N ILE A 378 -13.50 -13.98 6.82
CA ILE A 378 -14.17 -14.46 8.00
C ILE A 378 -15.51 -13.79 8.27
N PRO A 379 -16.56 -14.60 8.27
CA PRO A 379 -17.86 -14.17 8.76
C PRO A 379 -17.75 -13.59 10.17
N TYR A 380 -18.28 -12.39 10.37
CA TYR A 380 -18.47 -11.79 11.68
C TYR A 380 -19.72 -12.38 12.37
N GLY A 381 -19.71 -12.41 13.70
CA GLY A 381 -20.88 -12.81 14.49
C GLY A 381 -21.10 -14.33 14.57
N ALA A 382 -22.37 -14.77 14.49
CA ALA A 382 -22.79 -16.16 14.71
C ALA A 382 -22.28 -17.16 13.65
N GLU A 383 -21.80 -16.65 12.51
CA GLU A 383 -21.22 -17.49 11.45
C GLU A 383 -19.75 -17.90 11.75
N ARG A 384 -19.26 -17.62 12.95
CA ARG A 384 -17.87 -17.93 13.34
C ARG A 384 -17.64 -19.42 13.38
N LYS A 385 -16.66 -19.83 12.59
CA LYS A 385 -16.21 -21.23 12.54
C LYS A 385 -14.85 -21.33 13.22
N THR A 386 -14.58 -22.48 13.79
CA THR A 386 -13.25 -22.77 14.36
C THR A 386 -12.17 -22.65 13.29
N PRO A 387 -10.90 -22.41 13.64
CA PRO A 387 -9.80 -22.40 12.65
C PRO A 387 -9.73 -23.71 11.85
N GLU A 388 -10.17 -24.82 12.42
CA GLU A 388 -10.17 -26.14 11.81
C GLU A 388 -11.31 -26.30 10.80
N GLU A 389 -12.53 -25.88 11.17
CA GLU A 389 -13.66 -25.82 10.25
C GLU A 389 -13.41 -24.87 9.07
N ARG A 390 -12.73 -23.74 9.31
CA ARG A 390 -12.35 -22.82 8.24
C ARG A 390 -11.35 -23.44 7.28
N ARG A 391 -10.32 -24.16 7.79
CA ARG A 391 -9.36 -24.88 6.94
C ARG A 391 -10.06 -25.95 6.09
N ARG A 392 -10.96 -26.70 6.71
CA ARG A 392 -11.75 -27.72 6.03
C ARG A 392 -12.61 -27.12 4.92
N LEU A 393 -13.34 -26.06 5.22
CA LEU A 393 -14.19 -25.36 4.24
C LEU A 393 -13.40 -24.74 3.10
N ARG A 394 -12.24 -24.15 3.39
CA ARG A 394 -11.33 -23.65 2.35
C ARG A 394 -10.84 -24.81 1.47
N ALA A 395 -10.44 -25.92 2.04
CA ALA A 395 -10.01 -27.09 1.26
C ALA A 395 -11.16 -27.68 0.43
N GLU A 396 -12.38 -27.74 0.99
CA GLU A 396 -13.57 -28.19 0.27
C GLU A 396 -14.02 -27.22 -0.82
N GLN A 397 -13.83 -25.92 -0.64
CA GLN A 397 -14.12 -24.87 -1.61
C GLN A 397 -13.06 -24.83 -2.72
N HIS A 398 -11.78 -24.95 -2.38
CA HIS A 398 -10.65 -24.88 -3.31
C HIS A 398 -10.77 -25.88 -4.48
N GLY A 399 -11.30 -27.07 -4.24
CA GLY A 399 -11.54 -28.07 -5.30
C GLY A 399 -12.80 -27.84 -6.14
N LYS A 400 -13.64 -26.85 -5.80
CA LYS A 400 -14.93 -26.57 -6.47
C LYS A 400 -15.01 -25.17 -7.09
N MET A 401 -13.96 -24.36 -6.95
CA MET A 401 -13.99 -22.95 -7.35
C MET A 401 -13.61 -22.79 -8.81
N ASP A 402 -14.32 -21.89 -9.47
CA ASP A 402 -13.93 -21.41 -10.78
C ASP A 402 -12.74 -20.46 -10.62
N PRO A 403 -11.52 -20.82 -11.06
CA PRO A 403 -10.35 -19.96 -10.95
C PRO A 403 -10.54 -18.60 -11.63
N ASN A 404 -11.44 -18.50 -12.62
CA ASN A 404 -11.76 -17.26 -13.30
C ASN A 404 -12.62 -16.30 -12.45
N ARG A 405 -13.07 -16.74 -11.29
CA ARG A 405 -13.80 -15.93 -10.32
C ARG A 405 -12.98 -15.57 -9.06
N HIS A 406 -11.70 -15.91 -9.05
CA HIS A 406 -10.80 -15.75 -7.89
C HIS A 406 -10.87 -14.34 -7.27
N VAL A 407 -10.78 -13.28 -8.10
CA VAL A 407 -10.83 -11.89 -7.63
C VAL A 407 -12.16 -11.56 -6.94
N LEU A 408 -13.28 -12.15 -7.39
CA LEU A 408 -14.61 -11.91 -6.83
C LEU A 408 -14.89 -12.75 -5.57
N ASP A 409 -14.44 -13.99 -5.56
CA ASP A 409 -14.87 -15.00 -4.58
C ASP A 409 -13.81 -15.26 -3.50
N GLU A 410 -12.52 -14.97 -3.77
CA GLU A 410 -11.40 -15.26 -2.87
C GLU A 410 -10.58 -14.06 -2.44
N MET A 411 -10.66 -12.93 -3.15
CA MET A 411 -10.06 -11.68 -2.71
C MET A 411 -11.05 -10.84 -1.92
N GLY A 412 -10.54 -9.96 -1.06
CA GLY A 412 -11.36 -9.14 -0.16
C GLY A 412 -10.63 -7.88 0.30
N GLY A 413 -11.18 -7.21 1.29
CA GLY A 413 -10.48 -6.13 1.99
C GLY A 413 -10.21 -4.88 1.16
N LEU A 414 -8.98 -4.38 1.24
CA LEU A 414 -8.53 -3.12 0.65
C LEU A 414 -8.27 -3.28 -0.86
N MET A 415 -9.34 -3.37 -1.62
CA MET A 415 -9.27 -3.49 -3.07
C MET A 415 -10.41 -2.73 -3.76
N MET A 416 -10.17 -2.24 -4.96
CA MET A 416 -11.10 -1.54 -5.83
C MET A 416 -10.81 -1.91 -7.30
N ALA A 417 -11.85 -2.09 -8.11
CA ALA A 417 -11.71 -2.32 -9.54
C ALA A 417 -11.98 -1.03 -10.33
N VAL A 418 -11.19 -0.82 -11.37
CA VAL A 418 -11.31 0.29 -12.31
C VAL A 418 -11.43 -0.27 -13.72
N GLU A 419 -12.46 0.12 -14.44
CA GLU A 419 -12.68 -0.20 -15.85
C GLU A 419 -12.34 1.03 -16.70
N ILE A 420 -11.48 0.86 -17.68
CA ILE A 420 -11.21 1.87 -18.71
C ILE A 420 -11.86 1.40 -20.00
N ARG A 421 -12.85 2.15 -20.48
CA ARG A 421 -13.59 1.78 -21.67
C ARG A 421 -12.74 1.95 -22.92
N PRO A 422 -12.74 0.98 -23.84
CA PRO A 422 -12.08 1.14 -25.12
C PRO A 422 -12.83 2.14 -25.99
N PRO A 423 -12.12 3.04 -26.70
CA PRO A 423 -12.78 3.88 -27.70
C PRO A 423 -13.35 3.05 -28.85
N ALA A 424 -14.31 3.62 -29.59
CA ALA A 424 -14.92 2.94 -30.73
C ALA A 424 -13.86 2.51 -31.77
N GLY A 425 -13.91 1.24 -32.18
CA GLY A 425 -12.95 0.67 -33.13
C GLY A 425 -11.57 0.34 -32.54
N TRP A 426 -11.38 0.45 -31.23
CA TRP A 426 -10.12 0.03 -30.61
C TRP A 426 -9.87 -1.47 -30.82
N THR A 427 -8.64 -1.80 -31.12
CA THR A 427 -8.16 -3.18 -31.20
C THR A 427 -6.83 -3.29 -30.46
N MET A 428 -6.66 -4.36 -29.71
CA MET A 428 -5.43 -4.63 -29.00
C MET A 428 -4.25 -4.78 -29.96
N ASN A 429 -3.21 -3.99 -29.76
CA ASN A 429 -1.97 -4.06 -30.54
C ASN A 429 -0.83 -4.56 -29.67
N ALA A 430 -0.54 -5.85 -29.76
CA ALA A 430 0.51 -6.50 -29.00
C ALA A 430 1.42 -7.30 -29.94
N PRO A 431 2.33 -6.64 -30.68
CA PRO A 431 3.27 -7.32 -31.58
C PRO A 431 4.24 -8.19 -30.79
N THR A 432 4.84 -9.16 -31.46
CA THR A 432 5.87 -10.03 -30.90
C THR A 432 7.06 -10.14 -31.83
N ARG A 433 8.26 -10.03 -31.25
CA ARG A 433 9.53 -10.20 -31.95
C ARG A 433 10.41 -11.21 -31.24
N ARG A 434 10.55 -11.06 -29.92
CA ARG A 434 11.29 -11.99 -29.06
C ARG A 434 10.33 -12.93 -28.35
N GLN A 435 10.76 -14.17 -28.14
CA GLN A 435 9.95 -15.18 -27.46
C GLN A 435 10.71 -15.73 -26.25
N LEU A 436 10.08 -15.66 -25.08
CA LEU A 436 10.57 -16.23 -23.84
C LEU A 436 9.57 -17.25 -23.30
N ARG A 437 10.01 -18.06 -22.36
CA ARG A 437 9.15 -19.01 -21.62
C ARG A 437 9.34 -18.82 -20.13
N LEU A 438 8.24 -18.79 -19.40
CA LEU A 438 8.22 -18.88 -17.94
C LEU A 438 7.65 -20.26 -17.60
N VAL A 439 8.49 -21.16 -17.11
CA VAL A 439 8.15 -22.58 -16.97
C VAL A 439 7.98 -22.92 -15.49
N LEU A 440 6.76 -23.20 -15.08
CA LEU A 440 6.45 -23.70 -13.73
C LEU A 440 6.80 -25.21 -13.68
N PRO A 441 7.37 -25.68 -12.56
CA PRO A 441 7.75 -27.09 -12.42
C PRO A 441 6.52 -28.01 -12.35
N ASP A 442 6.71 -29.25 -12.78
CA ASP A 442 5.81 -30.35 -12.43
C ASP A 442 6.25 -30.93 -11.08
N ASP A 443 5.56 -30.52 -10.02
CA ASP A 443 5.78 -31.05 -8.66
C ASP A 443 4.53 -31.83 -8.19
N SER A 444 3.90 -32.54 -9.11
CA SER A 444 2.68 -33.33 -8.89
C SER A 444 2.86 -34.48 -7.89
N THR A 445 4.10 -34.94 -7.68
CA THR A 445 4.44 -36.00 -6.71
C THR A 445 4.52 -35.50 -5.28
N SER A 446 4.65 -34.18 -5.08
CA SER A 446 4.65 -33.56 -3.74
C SER A 446 3.23 -33.42 -3.20
N SER A 447 3.08 -33.54 -1.87
CA SER A 447 1.82 -33.21 -1.21
C SER A 447 1.45 -31.74 -1.44
N ASP A 448 0.16 -31.40 -1.41
CA ASP A 448 -0.31 -30.03 -1.62
C ASP A 448 0.41 -29.01 -0.72
N SER A 449 0.74 -29.40 0.51
CA SER A 449 1.46 -28.53 1.44
C SER A 449 2.96 -28.36 1.15
N SER A 450 3.58 -29.24 0.36
CA SER A 450 5.02 -29.26 0.04
C SER A 450 5.35 -28.83 -1.40
N ARG A 451 4.35 -28.72 -2.25
CA ARG A 451 4.49 -28.36 -3.67
C ARG A 451 5.17 -27.00 -3.85
N LEU A 452 6.04 -26.92 -4.84
CA LEU A 452 6.78 -25.71 -5.21
C LEU A 452 6.35 -25.23 -6.59
N TYR A 453 6.31 -23.91 -6.77
CA TYR A 453 5.92 -23.25 -8.02
C TYR A 453 7.03 -22.37 -8.62
N THR A 454 8.25 -22.54 -8.16
CA THR A 454 9.40 -21.69 -8.50
C THR A 454 9.78 -21.83 -9.97
N PRO A 455 9.59 -20.79 -10.81
CA PRO A 455 9.73 -20.95 -12.25
C PRO A 455 11.17 -20.83 -12.74
N SER A 456 11.43 -21.52 -13.86
CA SER A 456 12.60 -21.34 -14.71
C SER A 456 12.26 -20.43 -15.90
N VAL A 457 13.27 -19.76 -16.47
CA VAL A 457 13.10 -18.89 -17.66
C VAL A 457 13.81 -19.52 -18.86
N GLY A 458 13.06 -19.71 -19.96
CA GLY A 458 13.56 -20.21 -21.23
C GLY A 458 13.76 -19.07 -22.26
N ASP A 459 14.92 -19.05 -22.91
CA ASP A 459 15.24 -18.18 -24.06
C ASP A 459 15.88 -19.04 -25.15
N GLY A 460 15.16 -19.29 -26.23
CA GLY A 460 15.52 -20.33 -27.20
C GLY A 460 15.65 -21.71 -26.55
N ASP A 461 16.78 -22.37 -26.76
CA ASP A 461 17.07 -23.68 -26.18
C ASP A 461 17.62 -23.59 -24.74
N ARG A 462 17.98 -22.39 -24.30
CA ARG A 462 18.53 -22.16 -22.96
C ARG A 462 17.40 -22.14 -21.94
N LEU A 463 17.57 -22.87 -20.83
CA LEU A 463 16.71 -22.81 -19.65
C LEU A 463 17.53 -22.35 -18.45
N THR A 464 17.19 -21.18 -17.92
CA THR A 464 17.81 -20.65 -16.68
C THR A 464 16.99 -21.15 -15.50
N PRO A 465 17.61 -21.90 -14.55
CA PRO A 465 16.90 -22.41 -13.38
C PRO A 465 16.60 -21.28 -12.38
N PRO A 466 15.70 -21.51 -11.42
CA PRO A 466 15.46 -20.57 -10.32
C PRO A 466 16.71 -20.35 -9.46
N VAL A 467 16.75 -19.24 -8.74
CA VAL A 467 17.87 -18.89 -7.85
C VAL A 467 18.02 -19.92 -6.73
N THR A 468 16.93 -20.32 -6.10
CA THR A 468 16.87 -21.49 -5.22
C THR A 468 15.61 -22.31 -5.52
N ARG A 469 15.54 -23.54 -5.01
CA ARG A 469 14.38 -24.40 -5.24
C ARG A 469 13.08 -23.82 -4.64
N GLU A 470 13.15 -23.06 -3.54
CA GLU A 470 11.99 -22.46 -2.86
C GLU A 470 11.69 -21.01 -3.29
N GLY A 471 12.40 -20.48 -4.26
CA GLY A 471 12.29 -19.11 -4.76
C GLY A 471 13.49 -18.23 -4.37
N PRO A 472 13.64 -17.09 -5.03
CA PRO A 472 12.85 -16.63 -6.17
C PRO A 472 13.08 -17.47 -7.43
N GLY A 473 12.14 -17.37 -8.38
CA GLY A 473 12.30 -17.88 -9.74
C GLY A 473 13.42 -17.18 -10.51
N ALA A 474 13.76 -17.72 -11.68
CA ALA A 474 14.78 -17.13 -12.54
C ALA A 474 14.40 -15.71 -12.97
N PRO A 475 15.34 -14.77 -13.06
CA PRO A 475 15.05 -13.41 -13.53
C PRO A 475 14.69 -13.41 -15.00
N LEU A 476 13.65 -12.64 -15.34
CA LEU A 476 13.28 -12.30 -16.71
C LEU A 476 14.04 -11.03 -17.12
N ILE A 477 14.90 -11.14 -18.16
CA ILE A 477 15.65 -9.99 -18.68
C ILE A 477 15.05 -9.60 -20.03
N LEU A 478 14.38 -8.46 -20.05
CA LEU A 478 13.77 -7.86 -21.24
C LEU A 478 14.62 -6.68 -21.77
N ARG A 479 14.24 -6.15 -22.91
CA ARG A 479 14.82 -4.94 -23.49
C ARG A 479 13.74 -3.89 -23.71
N GLN A 480 14.07 -2.66 -23.44
CA GLN A 480 13.19 -1.53 -23.69
C GLN A 480 12.88 -1.48 -25.20
N ASP A 481 11.62 -1.17 -25.53
CA ASP A 481 11.06 -1.05 -26.88
C ASP A 481 11.16 -2.33 -27.74
N GLU A 482 11.50 -3.49 -27.14
CA GLU A 482 11.49 -4.79 -27.82
C GLU A 482 10.18 -5.52 -27.59
N PRO A 483 9.33 -5.69 -28.64
CA PRO A 483 8.11 -6.49 -28.53
C PRO A 483 8.43 -7.93 -28.14
N THR A 484 7.99 -8.34 -26.98
CA THR A 484 8.30 -9.64 -26.38
C THR A 484 7.04 -10.42 -26.09
N SER A 485 7.01 -11.70 -26.41
CA SER A 485 6.04 -12.64 -25.86
C SER A 485 6.68 -13.52 -24.80
N ILE A 486 5.96 -13.75 -23.70
CA ILE A 486 6.36 -14.64 -22.62
C ILE A 486 5.31 -15.75 -22.54
N ARG A 487 5.69 -16.94 -22.95
CA ARG A 487 4.81 -18.13 -22.83
C ARG A 487 4.92 -18.68 -21.42
N ILE A 488 3.88 -18.53 -20.64
CA ILE A 488 3.71 -19.17 -19.33
C ILE A 488 3.38 -20.65 -19.63
N VAL A 489 4.24 -21.54 -19.18
CA VAL A 489 4.05 -23.00 -19.29
C VAL A 489 3.75 -23.53 -17.91
N ASN A 490 2.50 -23.84 -17.65
CA ASN A 490 2.05 -24.34 -16.36
C ASN A 490 2.10 -25.88 -16.34
N ASN A 491 3.21 -26.45 -15.88
CA ASN A 491 3.30 -27.90 -15.68
C ASN A 491 2.76 -28.35 -14.31
N SER A 492 2.38 -27.40 -13.44
CA SER A 492 1.85 -27.73 -12.12
C SER A 492 0.42 -28.30 -12.20
N PRO A 493 -0.03 -29.05 -11.18
CA PRO A 493 -1.39 -29.60 -11.14
C PRO A 493 -2.46 -28.57 -10.72
N GLU A 494 -2.09 -27.31 -10.52
CA GLU A 494 -3.02 -26.23 -10.12
C GLU A 494 -3.05 -25.12 -11.16
N PRO A 495 -4.20 -24.42 -11.33
CA PRO A 495 -4.28 -23.25 -12.18
C PRO A 495 -3.44 -22.10 -11.59
N THR A 496 -2.96 -21.20 -12.46
CA THR A 496 -2.19 -20.02 -12.07
C THR A 496 -2.58 -18.79 -12.90
N GLY A 497 -2.18 -17.60 -12.43
CA GLY A 497 -2.20 -16.33 -13.15
C GLY A 497 -0.93 -15.55 -12.80
N ILE A 498 -0.20 -15.07 -13.79
CA ILE A 498 1.05 -14.34 -13.59
C ILE A 498 0.83 -12.87 -13.84
N HIS A 499 1.00 -12.07 -12.79
CA HIS A 499 0.98 -10.62 -12.88
C HIS A 499 2.40 -10.06 -13.12
N TRP A 500 2.47 -9.04 -13.97
CA TRP A 500 3.69 -8.33 -14.35
C TRP A 500 3.72 -6.98 -13.65
N HIS A 501 4.01 -7.01 -12.37
CA HIS A 501 3.91 -5.88 -11.46
C HIS A 501 4.77 -4.69 -11.90
N GLY A 502 4.12 -3.57 -12.16
CA GLY A 502 4.75 -2.32 -12.61
C GLY A 502 4.95 -2.22 -14.11
N MET A 503 4.62 -3.26 -14.89
CA MET A 503 4.73 -3.22 -16.35
C MET A 503 3.53 -2.52 -16.98
N GLU A 504 3.81 -1.70 -17.97
CA GLU A 504 2.80 -1.07 -18.83
C GLU A 504 2.52 -1.98 -20.03
N LEU A 505 1.41 -2.67 -19.97
CA LEU A 505 0.98 -3.65 -20.97
C LEU A 505 -0.53 -3.60 -21.18
N GLU A 506 -1.02 -4.32 -22.20
CA GLU A 506 -2.46 -4.47 -22.41
C GLU A 506 -3.11 -5.24 -21.26
N SER A 507 -4.24 -4.75 -20.75
CA SER A 507 -4.93 -5.31 -19.57
C SER A 507 -5.22 -6.82 -19.67
N TYR A 508 -5.47 -7.33 -20.87
CA TYR A 508 -5.65 -8.77 -21.10
C TYR A 508 -4.42 -9.61 -20.70
N TYR A 509 -3.22 -9.03 -20.78
CA TYR A 509 -1.97 -9.73 -20.45
C TYR A 509 -1.48 -9.46 -19.02
N ASP A 510 -2.19 -8.64 -18.26
CA ASP A 510 -1.81 -8.23 -16.89
C ASP A 510 -1.81 -9.40 -15.88
N GLY A 511 -2.48 -10.50 -16.22
CA GLY A 511 -2.50 -11.72 -15.43
C GLY A 511 -3.52 -11.73 -14.29
N VAL A 512 -4.35 -10.69 -14.17
CA VAL A 512 -5.45 -10.62 -13.19
C VAL A 512 -6.66 -11.40 -13.74
N VAL A 513 -6.77 -12.63 -13.32
CA VAL A 513 -7.77 -13.57 -13.80
C VAL A 513 -9.20 -13.09 -13.47
N GLY A 514 -10.06 -13.07 -14.49
CA GLY A 514 -11.47 -12.66 -14.36
C GLY A 514 -11.73 -11.15 -14.33
N VAL A 515 -10.67 -10.31 -14.36
CA VAL A 515 -10.77 -8.84 -14.35
C VAL A 515 -10.03 -8.21 -15.53
N GLY A 516 -8.78 -8.63 -15.77
CA GLY A 516 -7.98 -8.10 -16.89
C GLY A 516 -8.63 -8.31 -18.24
N GLY A 517 -8.39 -7.38 -19.15
CA GLY A 517 -8.96 -7.39 -20.50
C GLY A 517 -10.16 -6.46 -20.68
N THR A 518 -10.82 -6.60 -21.83
CA THR A 518 -11.99 -5.81 -22.21
C THR A 518 -13.22 -6.70 -22.35
N PRO A 519 -14.44 -6.17 -22.35
CA PRO A 519 -15.64 -6.97 -22.61
C PRO A 519 -15.49 -7.84 -23.88
N GLY A 520 -15.66 -9.16 -23.72
CA GLY A 520 -15.47 -10.14 -24.78
C GLY A 520 -14.09 -10.79 -24.85
N GLN A 521 -13.08 -10.26 -24.16
CA GLN A 521 -11.73 -10.84 -24.05
C GLN A 521 -11.16 -10.64 -22.65
N ILE A 522 -11.61 -11.43 -21.69
CA ILE A 522 -11.19 -11.38 -20.29
C ILE A 522 -10.03 -12.36 -20.05
N THR A 523 -9.07 -11.94 -19.24
CA THR A 523 -7.94 -12.78 -18.81
C THR A 523 -8.45 -14.02 -18.08
N THR A 524 -7.99 -15.20 -18.53
CA THR A 524 -8.33 -16.49 -17.95
C THR A 524 -7.15 -17.09 -17.20
N ALA A 525 -7.45 -18.00 -16.27
CA ALA A 525 -6.42 -18.77 -15.58
C ALA A 525 -5.64 -19.65 -16.55
N VAL A 526 -4.34 -19.78 -16.30
CA VAL A 526 -3.49 -20.78 -16.99
C VAL A 526 -3.72 -22.11 -16.31
N MET A 527 -4.54 -22.96 -16.93
CA MET A 527 -4.95 -24.24 -16.35
C MET A 527 -3.76 -25.21 -16.19
N PRO A 528 -3.89 -26.25 -15.36
CA PRO A 528 -2.88 -27.31 -15.27
C PRO A 528 -2.47 -27.85 -16.64
N HIS A 529 -1.17 -28.04 -16.83
CA HIS A 529 -0.59 -28.59 -18.07
C HIS A 529 -0.97 -27.83 -19.34
N SER A 530 -1.26 -26.52 -19.21
CA SER A 530 -1.59 -25.64 -20.33
C SER A 530 -0.63 -24.46 -20.44
N THR A 531 -0.85 -23.62 -21.44
CA THR A 531 -0.01 -22.43 -21.67
C THR A 531 -0.86 -21.18 -21.89
N PHE A 532 -0.31 -20.04 -21.50
CA PHE A 532 -0.82 -18.72 -21.85
C PHE A 532 0.32 -17.86 -22.39
N GLU A 533 0.07 -17.06 -23.41
CA GLU A 533 1.06 -16.17 -23.99
C GLU A 533 0.77 -14.72 -23.58
N ALA A 534 1.60 -14.17 -22.71
CA ALA A 534 1.57 -12.75 -22.38
C ALA A 534 2.45 -11.96 -23.37
N ARG A 535 1.96 -10.82 -23.86
CA ARG A 535 2.65 -9.96 -24.83
C ARG A 535 2.84 -8.57 -24.26
N MET A 536 4.03 -8.04 -24.40
CA MET A 536 4.39 -6.71 -23.92
C MET A 536 5.49 -6.07 -24.75
N THR A 537 5.47 -4.75 -24.83
CA THR A 537 6.57 -3.93 -25.34
C THR A 537 6.94 -2.95 -24.23
N PRO A 538 7.96 -3.27 -23.41
CA PRO A 538 8.32 -2.42 -22.27
C PRO A 538 8.72 -1.03 -22.72
N PRO A 539 8.03 0.06 -22.37
CA PRO A 539 8.34 1.40 -22.87
C PRO A 539 9.54 2.04 -22.14
N ARG A 540 10.03 1.43 -21.07
CA ARG A 540 11.12 1.95 -20.25
C ARG A 540 11.99 0.87 -19.65
N ALA A 541 13.26 1.19 -19.43
CA ALA A 541 14.18 0.36 -18.65
C ALA A 541 13.91 0.50 -17.16
N GLY A 542 14.12 -0.57 -16.39
CA GLY A 542 13.91 -0.54 -14.93
C GLY A 542 13.84 -1.90 -14.28
N THR A 543 13.51 -1.89 -12.99
CA THR A 543 13.35 -3.08 -12.14
C THR A 543 11.88 -3.25 -11.79
N PHE A 544 11.34 -4.42 -12.11
CA PHE A 544 9.95 -4.82 -11.96
C PHE A 544 9.85 -6.19 -11.31
N ILE A 545 8.63 -6.68 -11.08
CA ILE A 545 8.39 -7.97 -10.44
C ILE A 545 7.45 -8.80 -11.34
N TYR A 546 7.63 -10.11 -11.38
CA TYR A 546 6.57 -11.02 -11.77
C TYR A 546 6.16 -11.88 -10.58
N HIS A 547 4.89 -12.11 -10.39
CA HIS A 547 4.38 -12.96 -9.31
C HIS A 547 3.00 -13.53 -9.65
N THR A 548 2.58 -14.55 -8.91
CA THR A 548 1.21 -15.05 -9.03
C THR A 548 0.19 -14.02 -8.59
N HIS A 549 -0.93 -13.95 -9.29
CA HIS A 549 -2.14 -13.23 -8.88
C HIS A 549 -3.35 -14.17 -8.81
N LEU A 550 -3.08 -15.44 -8.57
CA LEU A 550 -4.08 -16.49 -8.36
C LEU A 550 -3.60 -17.38 -7.22
N PHE A 551 -4.41 -17.58 -6.19
CA PHE A 551 -4.06 -18.36 -5.00
C PHE A 551 -2.74 -17.91 -4.33
N GLU A 552 -2.58 -16.62 -4.15
CA GLU A 552 -1.33 -15.97 -3.71
C GLU A 552 -0.78 -16.61 -2.43
N THR A 553 -1.65 -16.93 -1.44
CA THR A 553 -1.22 -17.59 -0.19
C THR A 553 -0.42 -18.85 -0.46
N ALA A 554 -0.90 -19.66 -1.40
CA ALA A 554 -0.29 -20.94 -1.70
C ALA A 554 0.91 -20.80 -2.63
N GLN A 555 0.74 -20.08 -3.74
CA GLN A 555 1.73 -20.06 -4.81
C GLN A 555 2.88 -19.08 -4.53
N LEU A 556 2.57 -17.87 -3.97
CA LEU A 556 3.61 -16.90 -3.62
C LEU A 556 4.52 -17.42 -2.50
N SER A 557 3.94 -17.97 -1.41
CA SER A 557 4.73 -18.55 -0.31
C SER A 557 5.58 -19.75 -0.71
N ARG A 558 5.39 -20.28 -1.92
CA ARG A 558 6.09 -21.45 -2.47
C ARG A 558 6.87 -21.14 -3.74
N GLY A 559 7.26 -19.87 -3.92
CA GLY A 559 8.26 -19.44 -4.86
C GLY A 559 7.78 -18.91 -6.20
N LEU A 560 6.46 -18.71 -6.42
CA LEU A 560 5.97 -18.16 -7.69
C LEU A 560 6.10 -16.64 -7.74
N PHE A 561 7.32 -16.18 -7.74
CA PHE A 561 7.72 -14.78 -7.90
C PHE A 561 9.17 -14.67 -8.38
N GLY A 562 9.51 -13.55 -9.00
CA GLY A 562 10.88 -13.26 -9.41
C GLY A 562 11.06 -11.84 -9.95
N ALA A 563 12.30 -11.50 -10.28
CA ALA A 563 12.63 -10.22 -10.88
C ALA A 563 12.27 -10.19 -12.36
N LEU A 564 11.77 -9.04 -12.81
CA LEU A 564 11.69 -8.67 -14.20
C LEU A 564 12.54 -7.41 -14.38
N VAL A 565 13.60 -7.49 -15.17
CA VAL A 565 14.51 -6.37 -15.43
C VAL A 565 14.45 -6.01 -16.90
N VAL A 566 14.16 -4.76 -17.19
CA VAL A 566 14.18 -4.21 -18.53
C VAL A 566 15.47 -3.43 -18.71
N MET A 567 16.30 -3.86 -19.66
CA MET A 567 17.55 -3.21 -19.99
C MET A 567 17.35 -2.09 -21.00
N PRO A 568 18.07 -0.97 -20.88
CA PRO A 568 17.99 0.11 -21.88
C PRO A 568 18.57 -0.33 -23.22
N PRO A 569 18.23 0.34 -24.34
CA PRO A 569 18.74 0.00 -25.65
C PRO A 569 20.27 -0.06 -25.70
N GLY A 570 20.80 -1.10 -26.33
CA GLY A 570 22.24 -1.28 -26.51
C GLY A 570 23.03 -1.71 -25.26
N LYS A 571 22.33 -2.01 -24.15
CA LYS A 571 22.98 -2.57 -22.94
C LYS A 571 22.42 -3.96 -22.63
N ASP A 572 23.31 -4.87 -22.31
CA ASP A 572 22.95 -6.18 -21.80
C ASP A 572 23.02 -6.19 -20.26
N PHE A 573 22.35 -7.16 -19.65
CA PHE A 573 22.44 -7.39 -18.22
C PHE A 573 23.83 -7.96 -17.90
N ASP A 574 24.56 -7.27 -17.03
CA ASP A 574 25.90 -7.68 -16.58
C ASP A 574 25.84 -8.10 -15.11
N PRO A 575 25.81 -9.39 -14.79
CA PRO A 575 25.70 -9.89 -13.42
C PRO A 575 26.93 -9.55 -12.55
N THR A 576 28.03 -9.06 -13.13
CA THR A 576 29.21 -8.65 -12.38
C THR A 576 29.06 -7.24 -11.80
N HIS A 577 28.21 -6.39 -12.40
CA HIS A 577 27.98 -5.01 -11.98
C HIS A 577 26.51 -4.71 -11.65
N ASP A 578 25.58 -5.63 -11.95
CA ASP A 578 24.15 -5.45 -11.79
C ASP A 578 23.55 -6.56 -10.91
N HIS A 579 23.25 -6.24 -9.68
CA HIS A 579 22.91 -7.21 -8.63
C HIS A 579 21.45 -7.11 -8.23
N ILE A 580 20.73 -8.23 -8.31
CA ILE A 580 19.30 -8.33 -7.99
C ILE A 580 19.15 -8.93 -6.59
N TYR A 581 18.40 -8.25 -5.73
CA TYR A 581 18.10 -8.65 -4.36
C TYR A 581 16.58 -8.69 -4.14
N ILE A 582 16.03 -9.87 -4.00
CA ILE A 582 14.60 -10.08 -3.78
C ILE A 582 14.38 -10.49 -2.33
N MET A 583 13.65 -9.64 -1.61
CA MET A 583 13.08 -9.95 -0.30
C MET A 583 11.82 -10.78 -0.52
N GLY A 584 11.82 -12.02 -0.10
CA GLY A 584 10.71 -12.95 -0.26
C GLY A 584 10.63 -13.90 0.93
N ASP A 585 9.49 -14.56 1.04
CA ASP A 585 9.27 -15.59 2.08
C ASP A 585 9.47 -16.98 1.49
N THR A 586 10.29 -17.81 2.13
CA THR A 586 10.50 -19.21 1.81
C THR A 586 10.12 -20.09 3.00
N ARG A 587 9.78 -21.35 2.75
CA ARG A 587 9.38 -22.27 3.83
C ARG A 587 10.52 -22.53 4.80
N THR A 588 11.73 -22.76 4.27
CA THR A 588 12.91 -23.10 5.07
C THR A 588 13.49 -21.89 5.80
N ASN A 589 13.58 -20.74 5.14
CA ASN A 589 14.29 -19.58 5.67
C ASN A 589 13.35 -18.48 6.21
N GLY A 590 12.02 -18.58 5.94
CA GLY A 590 11.09 -17.48 6.18
C GLY A 590 11.47 -16.26 5.33
N THR A 591 11.35 -15.07 5.90
CA THR A 591 11.80 -13.85 5.22
C THR A 591 13.30 -13.90 4.97
N SER A 592 13.70 -13.82 3.72
CA SER A 592 15.03 -14.08 3.21
C SER A 592 15.40 -13.12 2.09
N LEU A 593 16.65 -13.11 1.68
CA LEU A 593 17.16 -12.37 0.53
C LEU A 593 17.59 -13.38 -0.53
N ASN A 594 16.99 -13.32 -1.72
CA ASN A 594 17.18 -14.32 -2.79
C ASN A 594 17.00 -15.77 -2.30
N GLY A 595 16.07 -16.00 -1.38
CA GLY A 595 15.78 -17.31 -0.81
C GLY A 595 16.74 -17.78 0.31
N LEU A 596 17.74 -16.98 0.67
CA LEU A 596 18.80 -17.34 1.63
C LEU A 596 18.85 -16.35 2.79
N ARG A 597 19.34 -16.82 3.96
CA ARG A 597 19.67 -15.96 5.11
C ARG A 597 21.12 -15.44 5.08
N ALA A 598 22.01 -16.19 4.45
CA ALA A 598 23.39 -15.80 4.21
C ALA A 598 23.70 -16.09 2.73
N LEU A 599 23.94 -15.04 1.97
CA LEU A 599 24.30 -15.15 0.56
C LEU A 599 25.83 -15.39 0.44
N PRO A 600 26.27 -16.05 -0.63
CA PRO A 600 27.70 -16.17 -0.92
C PRO A 600 28.36 -14.79 -0.99
N PRO A 601 29.63 -14.67 -0.57
CA PRO A 601 30.38 -13.42 -0.69
C PRO A 601 30.43 -12.92 -2.13
N LEU A 602 30.24 -11.61 -2.32
CA LEU A 602 30.33 -10.93 -3.61
C LEU A 602 31.72 -10.26 -3.71
N GLN A 603 32.44 -10.54 -4.79
CA GLN A 603 33.76 -9.96 -5.05
C GLN A 603 33.58 -8.65 -5.82
N LEU A 604 34.08 -7.53 -5.29
CA LEU A 604 34.02 -6.21 -5.90
C LEU A 604 35.42 -5.59 -5.96
N THR A 605 35.54 -4.53 -6.80
CA THR A 605 36.76 -3.74 -6.90
C THR A 605 36.51 -2.31 -6.42
N ALA A 606 37.39 -1.75 -5.62
CA ALA A 606 37.28 -0.35 -5.18
C ALA A 606 37.29 0.61 -6.38
N GLY A 607 36.36 1.56 -6.39
CA GLY A 607 36.19 2.54 -7.48
C GLY A 607 35.36 2.06 -8.66
N GLU A 608 34.89 0.81 -8.70
CA GLU A 608 33.94 0.33 -9.69
C GLU A 608 32.50 0.54 -9.21
N SER A 609 31.63 0.97 -10.12
CA SER A 609 30.22 1.24 -9.80
C SER A 609 29.36 0.01 -10.04
N HIS A 610 28.53 -0.32 -9.05
CA HIS A 610 27.62 -1.45 -9.09
C HIS A 610 26.17 -0.96 -8.92
N ARG A 611 25.24 -1.56 -9.67
CA ARG A 611 23.80 -1.32 -9.49
C ARG A 611 23.21 -2.35 -8.56
N LEU A 612 22.58 -1.89 -7.49
CA LEU A 612 21.88 -2.74 -6.52
C LEU A 612 20.37 -2.57 -6.74
N ARG A 613 19.68 -3.63 -7.13
CA ARG A 613 18.24 -3.66 -7.39
C ARG A 613 17.52 -4.37 -6.26
N PHE A 614 16.75 -3.64 -5.47
CA PHE A 614 15.99 -4.17 -4.34
C PHE A 614 14.52 -4.34 -4.70
N ILE A 615 13.99 -5.50 -4.40
CA ILE A 615 12.59 -5.89 -4.65
C ILE A 615 12.03 -6.47 -3.36
N ASN A 616 10.86 -6.00 -2.90
CA ASN A 616 10.16 -6.64 -1.79
C ASN A 616 8.85 -7.27 -2.27
N ILE A 617 8.78 -8.59 -2.22
CA ILE A 617 7.59 -9.38 -2.54
C ILE A 617 7.25 -10.34 -1.39
N THR A 618 7.56 -9.98 -0.17
CA THR A 618 7.09 -10.72 1.01
C THR A 618 5.58 -10.58 1.17
N MET A 619 4.96 -11.53 1.86
CA MET A 619 3.51 -11.51 2.05
C MET A 619 3.04 -10.50 3.11
N VAL A 620 3.84 -10.32 4.18
CA VAL A 620 3.40 -9.61 5.39
C VAL A 620 4.45 -8.67 5.99
N ASN A 621 5.57 -8.42 5.32
CA ASN A 621 6.65 -7.60 5.86
C ASN A 621 6.82 -6.27 5.12
N ALA A 622 5.85 -5.35 5.31
CA ALA A 622 5.85 -4.04 4.66
C ALA A 622 6.90 -3.04 5.19
N GLY A 623 7.55 -3.34 6.30
CA GLY A 623 8.53 -2.48 6.96
C GLY A 623 9.99 -2.94 6.86
N LEU A 624 10.33 -3.82 5.91
CA LEU A 624 11.71 -4.29 5.72
C LEU A 624 12.64 -3.16 5.28
N GLN A 625 13.91 -3.26 5.70
CA GLN A 625 14.94 -2.26 5.41
C GLN A 625 16.20 -2.92 4.87
N MET A 626 16.74 -2.37 3.79
CA MET A 626 18.06 -2.70 3.28
C MET A 626 19.09 -1.73 3.85
N HIS A 627 20.19 -2.27 4.41
CA HIS A 627 21.30 -1.50 4.95
C HIS A 627 22.61 -1.99 4.35
N LEU A 628 23.52 -1.06 4.03
CA LEU A 628 24.88 -1.39 3.63
C LEU A 628 25.87 -0.73 4.61
N LEU A 629 26.65 -1.57 5.29
CA LEU A 629 27.67 -1.16 6.24
C LEU A 629 29.03 -1.19 5.56
N GLY A 630 29.89 -0.21 5.85
CA GLY A 630 31.29 -0.16 5.45
C GLY A 630 32.16 -1.10 6.26
N ALA A 631 33.46 -1.14 5.92
CA ALA A 631 34.45 -1.97 6.61
C ALA A 631 34.63 -1.59 8.09
N ASP A 632 34.33 -0.36 8.46
CA ASP A 632 34.32 0.16 9.84
C ASP A 632 32.98 -0.08 10.57
N SER A 633 32.06 -0.82 9.95
CA SER A 633 30.69 -1.07 10.44
C SER A 633 29.77 0.16 10.50
N SER A 634 30.20 1.32 10.00
CA SER A 634 29.34 2.49 9.82
C SER A 634 28.40 2.29 8.61
N THR A 635 27.27 2.99 8.60
CA THR A 635 26.40 3.03 7.41
C THR A 635 27.13 3.79 6.30
N THR A 636 27.39 3.11 5.17
CA THR A 636 27.99 3.72 3.98
C THR A 636 26.99 4.58 3.20
N GLN A 637 27.33 5.00 1.99
CA GLN A 637 26.47 5.79 1.13
C GLN A 637 26.22 5.09 -0.20
N TRP A 638 25.09 5.35 -0.80
CA TRP A 638 24.74 5.00 -2.18
C TRP A 638 23.95 6.12 -2.85
N MET A 639 23.94 6.11 -4.17
CA MET A 639 23.11 7.04 -4.94
C MET A 639 21.77 6.38 -5.23
N ALA A 640 20.67 7.02 -4.85
CA ALA A 640 19.33 6.59 -5.25
C ALA A 640 19.13 6.91 -6.75
N VAL A 641 18.65 5.94 -7.53
CA VAL A 641 18.53 6.07 -9.00
C VAL A 641 17.10 5.95 -9.45
N ALA A 642 16.40 4.88 -9.06
CA ALA A 642 15.05 4.61 -9.53
C ALA A 642 14.16 4.03 -8.43
N LYS A 643 12.84 4.18 -8.60
CA LYS A 643 11.79 3.53 -7.82
C LYS A 643 10.75 2.95 -8.78
N ASP A 644 10.33 1.70 -8.53
CA ASP A 644 9.30 0.99 -9.30
C ASP A 644 9.55 1.01 -10.82
N GLY A 645 10.82 0.90 -11.24
CA GLY A 645 11.20 0.94 -12.64
C GLY A 645 11.24 2.33 -13.28
N MET A 646 11.01 3.40 -12.51
CA MET A 646 11.07 4.77 -12.99
C MET A 646 12.24 5.51 -12.36
N ASP A 647 13.00 6.24 -13.17
CA ASP A 647 14.06 7.13 -12.70
C ASP A 647 13.50 8.16 -11.72
N LEU A 648 14.22 8.37 -10.62
CA LEU A 648 13.86 9.39 -9.64
C LEU A 648 14.10 10.79 -10.22
N PRO A 649 13.29 11.80 -9.85
CA PRO A 649 13.57 13.20 -10.15
C PRO A 649 14.96 13.62 -9.66
N ALA A 650 15.57 14.60 -10.33
CA ALA A 650 16.95 15.01 -10.06
C ALA A 650 17.25 15.34 -8.58
N HIS A 651 16.29 15.97 -7.88
CA HIS A 651 16.42 16.30 -6.45
C HIS A 651 16.36 15.07 -5.51
N GLN A 652 15.89 13.92 -6.00
CA GLN A 652 15.86 12.64 -5.27
C GLN A 652 17.00 11.70 -5.69
N ARG A 653 17.65 11.94 -6.84
CA ARG A 653 18.84 11.22 -7.31
C ARG A 653 20.07 11.76 -6.63
N VAL A 654 20.22 11.48 -5.35
CA VAL A 654 21.27 12.03 -4.50
C VAL A 654 21.99 10.93 -3.73
N MET A 655 23.26 11.21 -3.40
CA MET A 655 24.00 10.39 -2.44
C MET A 655 23.36 10.52 -1.08
N ARG A 656 23.08 9.38 -0.46
CA ARG A 656 22.47 9.33 0.88
C ARG A 656 22.94 8.11 1.66
N ALA A 657 22.74 8.14 2.98
CA ALA A 657 23.03 6.99 3.83
C ALA A 657 22.41 5.71 3.26
N ALA A 658 23.20 4.64 3.22
CA ALA A 658 22.79 3.36 2.65
C ALA A 658 21.84 2.60 3.59
N SER A 659 20.67 3.17 3.76
CA SER A 659 19.55 2.64 4.54
C SER A 659 18.25 2.99 3.83
N GLN A 660 17.52 1.96 3.34
CA GLN A 660 16.29 2.14 2.57
C GLN A 660 15.20 1.20 3.06
N PRO A 661 14.08 1.72 3.57
CA PRO A 661 12.88 0.93 3.72
C PRO A 661 12.30 0.59 2.33
N VAL A 662 11.95 -0.69 2.14
CA VAL A 662 11.32 -1.20 0.92
C VAL A 662 10.05 -1.92 1.31
N SER A 663 8.89 -1.37 0.98
CA SER A 663 7.60 -1.97 1.29
C SER A 663 7.22 -3.05 0.28
N ILE A 664 6.19 -3.83 0.59
CA ILE A 664 5.74 -4.91 -0.28
C ILE A 664 5.26 -4.33 -1.61
N GLY A 665 5.69 -4.90 -2.74
CA GLY A 665 5.41 -4.43 -4.08
C GLY A 665 6.26 -3.24 -4.52
N GLU A 666 7.18 -2.73 -3.69
CA GLU A 666 8.10 -1.67 -4.10
C GLU A 666 9.41 -2.24 -4.66
N THR A 667 9.96 -1.54 -5.65
CA THR A 667 11.34 -1.75 -6.11
C THR A 667 12.15 -0.47 -5.98
N TYR A 668 13.45 -0.61 -5.69
CA TYR A 668 14.39 0.52 -5.63
C TYR A 668 15.71 0.13 -6.25
N ASP A 669 16.29 1.03 -7.04
CA ASP A 669 17.61 0.88 -7.60
C ASP A 669 18.58 1.91 -7.03
N PHE A 670 19.77 1.45 -6.65
CA PHE A 670 20.85 2.28 -6.15
C PHE A 670 22.15 2.02 -6.92
N GLU A 671 22.95 3.04 -7.09
CA GLU A 671 24.35 2.91 -7.51
C GLU A 671 25.24 2.97 -6.28
N PHE A 672 26.10 1.96 -6.15
CA PHE A 672 27.09 1.85 -5.09
C PHE A 672 28.48 1.72 -5.67
N THR A 673 29.40 2.59 -5.23
CA THR A 673 30.81 2.56 -5.60
C THR A 673 31.62 2.43 -4.30
N PRO A 674 32.19 1.26 -4.00
CA PRO A 674 33.03 1.11 -2.81
C PRO A 674 34.28 2.00 -2.92
N VAL A 675 34.54 2.83 -1.91
CA VAL A 675 35.62 3.82 -1.94
C VAL A 675 36.95 3.24 -1.47
N ALA A 676 36.95 2.15 -0.75
CA ALA A 676 38.16 1.52 -0.18
C ALA A 676 38.06 0.01 -0.18
N PRO A 677 39.20 -0.71 -0.25
CA PRO A 677 39.23 -2.15 -0.01
C PRO A 677 38.76 -2.50 1.40
N GLY A 678 38.20 -3.69 1.53
CA GLY A 678 37.73 -4.20 2.82
C GLY A 678 36.40 -4.96 2.69
N ARG A 679 35.88 -5.38 3.83
CA ARG A 679 34.62 -6.13 3.90
C ARG A 679 33.47 -5.22 4.21
N TYR A 680 32.53 -5.10 3.27
CA TYR A 680 31.25 -4.42 3.45
C TYR A 680 30.15 -5.45 3.73
N LEU A 681 29.03 -5.03 4.33
CA LEU A 681 27.98 -5.94 4.74
C LEU A 681 26.61 -5.41 4.36
N LEU A 682 26.00 -6.00 3.33
CA LEU A 682 24.61 -5.76 2.96
C LEU A 682 23.69 -6.57 3.87
N GLN A 683 22.74 -5.93 4.53
CA GLN A 683 21.83 -6.55 5.48
C GLN A 683 20.37 -6.24 5.17
N LEU A 684 19.54 -7.26 5.23
CA LEU A 684 18.10 -7.16 5.31
C LEU A 684 17.68 -7.12 6.79
N ARG A 685 17.01 -6.06 7.20
CA ARG A 685 16.58 -5.84 8.59
C ARG A 685 15.07 -5.69 8.73
N LEU A 686 14.55 -6.16 9.86
CA LEU A 686 13.21 -5.82 10.33
C LEU A 686 13.17 -4.37 10.88
N PRO A 687 11.98 -3.77 11.05
CA PRO A 687 11.84 -2.43 11.65
C PRO A 687 12.48 -2.27 13.04
N ASN A 688 12.57 -3.36 13.82
CA ASN A 688 13.24 -3.38 15.12
C ASN A 688 14.78 -3.54 15.04
N GLY A 689 15.36 -3.47 13.83
CA GLY A 689 16.78 -3.59 13.60
C GLY A 689 17.33 -5.02 13.51
N ARG A 690 16.51 -6.05 13.79
CA ARG A 690 16.93 -7.46 13.72
C ARG A 690 17.27 -7.85 12.28
N VAL A 691 18.48 -8.37 12.08
CA VAL A 691 18.95 -8.87 10.78
C VAL A 691 18.23 -10.18 10.43
N ARG A 692 17.70 -10.25 9.21
CA ARG A 692 17.04 -11.43 8.64
C ARG A 692 17.91 -12.17 7.64
N ALA A 693 18.61 -11.43 6.80
CA ALA A 693 19.55 -11.98 5.82
C ALA A 693 20.71 -11.01 5.59
N GLN A 694 21.83 -11.52 5.07
CA GLN A 694 22.99 -10.70 4.79
C GLN A 694 23.87 -11.28 3.70
N GLN A 695 24.67 -10.39 3.07
CA GLN A 695 25.75 -10.74 2.15
C GLN A 695 26.99 -9.90 2.45
N SER A 696 28.18 -10.51 2.47
CA SER A 696 29.42 -9.76 2.48
C SER A 696 29.84 -9.37 1.06
N PHE A 697 30.33 -8.14 0.91
CA PHE A 697 31.05 -7.67 -0.27
C PHE A 697 32.53 -7.62 0.10
N GLU A 698 33.32 -8.43 -0.56
CA GLU A 698 34.76 -8.47 -0.39
C GLU A 698 35.40 -7.57 -1.44
N VAL A 699 35.78 -6.38 -1.03
CA VAL A 699 36.29 -5.33 -1.92
C VAL A 699 37.81 -5.38 -1.99
N SER A 700 38.36 -5.64 -3.17
CA SER A 700 39.81 -5.59 -3.44
C SER A 700 40.24 -4.18 -3.88
N ALA A 701 41.54 -3.87 -3.76
CA ALA A 701 42.10 -2.66 -4.34
C ALA A 701 42.06 -2.73 -5.87
N ARG A 702 41.84 -1.56 -6.52
CA ARG A 702 42.00 -1.46 -7.96
C ARG A 702 43.47 -1.70 -8.31
N GLN A 703 43.77 -2.65 -9.20
CA GLN A 703 45.08 -2.92 -9.71
C GLN A 703 45.63 -1.78 -10.56
#